data_976726547273f31b218751b1d23080a4
#
_entry.id   976726547273f31b218751b1d23080a4
#
_cell.length_a   1.000
_cell.length_b   1.000
_cell.length_c   1.000
_cell.angle_alpha   90.00
_cell.angle_beta   90.00
_cell.angle_gamma   90.00
#
_symmetry.space_group_name_H-M   'P 1'
#
loop_
_entity.id
_entity.type
_entity.pdbx_description
1 polymer ?
#
loop_
_entity_poly.entity_id
_entity_poly.type
_entity_poly.pdbx_seq_one_letter_code
_entity_poly.pdbx_strand_id
1 'polypeptide(L)'
;MTAQAGHEQQLIARVMLESPLPQLDRLFDYAVPAALREQARPGVRVKVPLRSAGRIARGYIVETTEAVEFSGTLSELDEVTSSVPVLTPEVWNLARRVSERAAGSASDVVRLAVPPRQVRVEKAWQLEQQSGEQPSRYSANPSVTGYGDRVIDSAIDAGRRLAVAAIPAVHEVSPGVWVGRWAVTLAEAAARTLASGRTAIVALPDYRDQQQVVQALSALVPLDLISQLDARQPNADRYRAFLRCLEDAPRVIVGNRSVVYAPAGRLGLIAVWDDADPLHTEPLSPYVSTRDVALIRQEQSGCALLFASHSRSTWLERLVELAYVTPVAPDPAVLPHVVPTADQPGAEAAAHARIPSTAWNTARRALEDGPVLVQVARPGYAPVLACQDCRTPARCRVCEGALRIGGARQTPACDLCGAIAADWHCRHCESTRIRLVTAGTARTAEELGRAFPGTRVIVSDGERPHLTVDAKPALVIATRGAEPVAAGGYRAILLLDGERMLARESLTVAEDCLRWWSNAIALAAPRAPAIIVGVGGALARALVTWSQQRFSAAELPDRRALRFPPMVRLATVTGRAETVEQAICALPDSVDGHESATIDVLGPVDAGDGLVRATIRFDYALGAEVARSLRSSIIRNSTGRTKRQTSKATGTKTSFRPPPVLRVRFDDTEILE
;
A
#
# COMPACT_ATOMS: atom_id res chain seq x y z
N MET A 1 -16.62 27.19 63.75
CA MET A 1 -17.15 26.47 62.55
C MET A 1 -16.31 26.87 61.37
N THR A 2 -15.24 26.16 61.13
CA THR A 2 -14.36 26.35 59.97
C THR A 2 -14.93 25.50 58.83
N ALA A 3 -15.41 26.14 57.79
CA ALA A 3 -15.87 25.50 56.57
C ALA A 3 -14.64 24.79 55.93
N GLN A 4 -14.67 23.47 55.89
CA GLN A 4 -13.83 22.69 55.00
C GLN A 4 -14.20 23.05 53.55
N ALA A 5 -13.39 23.90 52.92
CA ALA A 5 -13.41 24.05 51.46
C ALA A 5 -13.02 22.65 50.91
N GLY A 6 -14.00 21.93 50.36
CA GLY A 6 -13.75 20.71 49.61
C GLY A 6 -12.80 21.07 48.48
N HIS A 7 -11.62 20.44 48.45
CA HIS A 7 -10.74 20.45 47.29
C HIS A 7 -11.51 19.74 46.20
N GLU A 8 -12.18 20.51 45.34
CA GLU A 8 -12.64 19.96 44.05
C GLU A 8 -11.42 19.42 43.33
N GLN A 9 -11.36 18.10 43.20
CA GLN A 9 -10.26 17.43 42.48
C GLN A 9 -10.18 18.00 41.06
N GLN A 10 -9.02 18.56 40.72
CA GLN A 10 -8.79 19.20 39.44
C GLN A 10 -8.70 18.12 38.34
N LEU A 11 -9.69 18.11 37.44
CA LEU A 11 -9.66 17.24 36.27
C LEU A 11 -8.54 17.69 35.32
N ILE A 12 -7.71 16.76 34.86
CA ILE A 12 -6.58 16.98 33.97
C ILE A 12 -6.85 16.23 32.65
N ALA A 13 -6.67 16.92 31.53
CA ALA A 13 -6.71 16.31 30.21
C ALA A 13 -5.28 16.08 29.69
N ARG A 14 -4.96 14.83 29.36
CA ARG A 14 -3.74 14.45 28.65
C ARG A 14 -3.97 14.55 27.15
N VAL A 15 -3.32 15.50 26.52
CA VAL A 15 -3.58 15.91 25.13
C VAL A 15 -2.42 15.53 24.23
N MET A 16 -2.74 14.81 23.13
CA MET A 16 -1.87 14.68 21.99
C MET A 16 -2.02 15.90 21.07
N LEU A 17 -0.92 16.56 20.73
CA LEU A 17 -0.93 17.72 19.83
C LEU A 17 -0.89 17.31 18.36
N GLU A 18 -1.68 17.95 17.51
CA GLU A 18 -1.56 17.86 16.05
C GLU A 18 -0.32 18.66 15.60
N SER A 19 0.83 18.01 15.53
CA SER A 19 2.08 18.69 15.19
C SER A 19 2.99 17.79 14.34
N PRO A 20 3.62 18.32 13.27
CA PRO A 20 4.63 17.61 12.51
C PRO A 20 6.01 17.61 13.22
N LEU A 21 6.12 18.23 14.39
CA LEU A 21 7.39 18.33 15.11
C LEU A 21 7.62 17.10 15.99
N PRO A 22 8.66 16.28 15.71
CA PRO A 22 8.87 15.01 16.41
C PRO A 22 9.05 15.15 17.92
N GLN A 23 9.61 16.27 18.40
CA GLN A 23 9.77 16.56 19.82
C GLN A 23 8.46 16.84 20.58
N LEU A 24 7.36 17.08 19.86
CA LEU A 24 6.04 17.27 20.44
C LEU A 24 5.17 16.01 20.44
N ASP A 25 5.71 14.88 19.98
CA ASP A 25 5.03 13.58 19.96
C ASP A 25 5.03 12.91 21.34
N ARG A 26 4.37 13.55 22.28
CA ARG A 26 4.10 13.08 23.64
C ARG A 26 2.78 13.66 24.13
N LEU A 27 2.27 13.15 25.23
CA LEU A 27 1.11 13.72 25.89
C LEU A 27 1.52 14.94 26.72
N PHE A 28 0.62 15.93 26.76
CA PHE A 28 0.77 17.16 27.53
C PHE A 28 -0.42 17.30 28.46
N ASP A 29 -0.16 17.64 29.73
CA ASP A 29 -1.17 17.81 30.75
C ASP A 29 -1.73 19.23 30.75
N TYR A 30 -3.06 19.34 30.73
CA TYR A 30 -3.80 20.59 30.81
C TYR A 30 -4.89 20.48 31.86
N ALA A 31 -5.05 21.52 32.68
CA ALA A 31 -6.16 21.63 33.60
C ALA A 31 -7.47 21.82 32.82
N VAL A 32 -8.52 21.12 33.20
CA VAL A 32 -9.85 21.28 32.59
C VAL A 32 -10.65 22.30 33.38
N PRO A 33 -11.01 23.45 32.77
CA PRO A 33 -11.90 24.41 33.39
C PRO A 33 -13.28 23.81 33.77
N ALA A 34 -13.89 24.25 34.88
CA ALA A 34 -15.18 23.72 35.33
C ALA A 34 -16.26 23.76 34.21
N ALA A 35 -16.28 24.80 33.41
CA ALA A 35 -17.24 24.98 32.30
C ALA A 35 -17.06 23.94 31.16
N LEU A 36 -15.91 23.29 31.05
CA LEU A 36 -15.59 22.31 30.00
C LEU A 36 -15.62 20.86 30.49
N ARG A 37 -15.81 20.60 31.80
CA ARG A 37 -15.71 19.24 32.39
C ARG A 37 -16.59 18.20 31.70
N GLU A 38 -17.84 18.52 31.40
CA GLU A 38 -18.77 17.59 30.77
C GLU A 38 -18.38 17.24 29.32
N GLN A 39 -17.73 18.19 28.64
CA GLN A 39 -17.33 18.05 27.23
C GLN A 39 -15.94 17.46 27.07
N ALA A 40 -15.07 17.59 28.07
CA ALA A 40 -13.68 17.14 28.07
C ALA A 40 -13.59 15.61 28.29
N ARG A 41 -13.91 14.83 27.25
CA ARG A 41 -13.89 13.37 27.25
C ARG A 41 -12.74 12.84 26.39
N PRO A 42 -12.21 11.66 26.68
CA PRO A 42 -11.26 11.01 25.78
C PRO A 42 -11.78 10.92 24.33
N GLY A 43 -10.91 11.20 23.38
CA GLY A 43 -11.21 11.18 21.95
C GLY A 43 -11.70 12.50 21.35
N VAL A 44 -12.06 13.51 22.14
CA VAL A 44 -12.57 14.78 21.60
C VAL A 44 -11.45 15.70 21.11
N ARG A 45 -11.79 16.54 20.13
CA ARG A 45 -10.89 17.59 19.61
C ARG A 45 -10.86 18.80 20.50
N VAL A 46 -9.65 19.32 20.76
CA VAL A 46 -9.43 20.47 21.63
C VAL A 46 -8.48 21.49 21.02
N LYS A 47 -8.54 22.71 21.57
CA LYS A 47 -7.51 23.73 21.43
C LYS A 47 -6.84 23.94 22.78
N VAL A 48 -5.52 24.06 22.75
CA VAL A 48 -4.70 24.22 23.95
C VAL A 48 -3.61 25.26 23.75
N PRO A 49 -3.23 26.04 24.77
CA PRO A 49 -2.13 26.99 24.67
C PRO A 49 -0.79 26.24 24.67
N LEU A 50 0.04 26.51 23.66
CA LEU A 50 1.43 26.04 23.61
C LEU A 50 2.34 27.20 24.05
N ARG A 51 2.62 27.29 25.36
CA ARG A 51 3.36 28.42 25.97
C ARG A 51 4.73 28.64 25.33
N SER A 52 5.45 27.55 25.03
CA SER A 52 6.80 27.60 24.41
C SER A 52 6.81 28.24 23.02
N ALA A 53 5.66 28.28 22.34
CA ALA A 53 5.51 28.85 20.99
C ALA A 53 4.61 30.09 20.95
N GLY A 54 4.01 30.51 22.09
CA GLY A 54 3.13 31.67 22.19
C GLY A 54 1.87 31.56 21.30
N ARG A 55 1.40 30.34 21.02
CA ARG A 55 0.27 30.07 20.09
C ARG A 55 -0.68 29.02 20.64
N ILE A 56 -1.89 29.00 20.10
CA ILE A 56 -2.86 27.93 20.33
C ILE A 56 -2.56 26.77 19.37
N ALA A 57 -2.49 25.56 19.90
CA ALA A 57 -2.35 24.32 19.15
C ALA A 57 -3.66 23.54 19.16
N ARG A 58 -3.85 22.70 18.13
CA ARG A 58 -4.93 21.73 18.07
C ARG A 58 -4.44 20.40 18.61
N GLY A 59 -5.36 19.60 19.16
CA GLY A 59 -5.04 18.28 19.66
C GLY A 59 -6.29 17.46 19.95
N TYR A 60 -6.05 16.30 20.55
CA TYR A 60 -7.09 15.38 21.02
C TYR A 60 -6.83 15.02 22.48
N ILE A 61 -7.88 14.98 23.29
CA ILE A 61 -7.78 14.39 24.62
C ILE A 61 -7.63 12.88 24.42
N VAL A 62 -6.56 12.33 24.94
CA VAL A 62 -6.30 10.87 24.94
C VAL A 62 -6.91 10.22 26.17
N GLU A 63 -6.70 10.83 27.33
CA GLU A 63 -7.25 10.39 28.60
C GLU A 63 -7.49 11.58 29.55
N THR A 64 -8.31 11.35 30.54
CA THR A 64 -8.54 12.29 31.66
C THR A 64 -8.13 11.62 32.95
N THR A 65 -7.50 12.37 33.86
CA THR A 65 -6.98 11.90 35.13
C THR A 65 -7.09 12.98 36.20
N GLU A 66 -7.03 12.59 37.46
CA GLU A 66 -6.88 13.48 38.59
C GLU A 66 -5.42 13.56 39.09
N ALA A 67 -4.56 12.66 38.57
CA ALA A 67 -3.14 12.59 38.92
C ALA A 67 -2.30 13.48 38.01
N VAL A 68 -1.47 14.33 38.60
CA VAL A 68 -0.53 15.22 37.89
C VAL A 68 0.85 14.58 37.81
N GLU A 69 1.37 14.40 36.58
CA GLU A 69 2.78 14.02 36.38
C GLU A 69 3.71 15.24 36.31
N PHE A 70 3.15 16.43 36.09
CA PHE A 70 3.90 17.67 35.94
C PHE A 70 3.95 18.47 37.25
N SER A 71 5.15 18.79 37.73
CA SER A 71 5.36 19.50 39.00
C SER A 71 5.17 21.02 38.95
N GLY A 72 4.77 21.58 37.81
CA GLY A 72 4.56 23.02 37.61
C GLY A 72 3.08 23.42 37.54
N THR A 73 2.79 24.72 37.38
CA THR A 73 1.44 25.21 37.12
C THR A 73 0.95 24.79 35.76
N LEU A 74 -0.12 24.00 35.69
CA LEU A 74 -0.75 23.58 34.46
C LEU A 74 -1.36 24.76 33.70
N SER A 75 -1.29 24.73 32.37
CA SER A 75 -2.11 25.61 31.52
C SER A 75 -3.53 25.05 31.46
N GLU A 76 -4.50 25.91 31.35
CA GLU A 76 -5.89 25.51 31.14
C GLU A 76 -6.15 25.16 29.68
N LEU A 77 -7.07 24.20 29.46
CA LEU A 77 -7.61 23.85 28.15
C LEU A 77 -8.44 25.04 27.64
N ASP A 78 -8.17 25.48 26.40
CA ASP A 78 -8.79 26.68 25.82
C ASP A 78 -10.23 26.41 25.34
N GLU A 79 -10.41 25.32 24.57
CA GLU A 79 -11.71 25.02 23.94
C GLU A 79 -11.84 23.53 23.66
N VAL A 80 -13.01 22.95 23.88
CA VAL A 80 -13.43 21.68 23.29
C VAL A 80 -14.10 21.99 21.95
N THR A 81 -13.39 21.76 20.86
CA THR A 81 -13.84 22.13 19.51
C THR A 81 -15.04 21.30 19.03
N SER A 82 -15.14 20.05 19.50
CA SER A 82 -16.22 19.11 19.16
C SER A 82 -16.42 18.14 20.32
N SER A 83 -17.68 17.87 20.64
CA SER A 83 -18.07 16.89 21.67
C SER A 83 -18.04 15.43 21.15
N VAL A 84 -17.77 15.21 19.85
CA VAL A 84 -17.71 13.87 19.28
C VAL A 84 -16.32 13.27 19.53
N PRO A 85 -16.24 12.08 20.17
CA PRO A 85 -14.96 11.39 20.42
C PRO A 85 -14.47 10.69 19.16
N VAL A 86 -13.81 11.44 18.28
CA VAL A 86 -13.35 10.95 16.97
C VAL A 86 -12.06 10.14 17.01
N LEU A 87 -11.26 10.28 18.08
CA LEU A 87 -10.05 9.48 18.32
C LEU A 87 -10.35 8.43 19.38
N THR A 88 -10.75 7.25 18.94
CA THR A 88 -11.08 6.16 19.85
C THR A 88 -9.83 5.54 20.49
N PRO A 89 -9.91 4.93 21.67
CA PRO A 89 -8.74 4.34 22.37
C PRO A 89 -8.01 3.30 21.54
N GLU A 90 -8.73 2.45 20.80
CA GLU A 90 -8.11 1.44 19.94
C GLU A 90 -7.34 2.07 18.77
N VAL A 91 -7.83 3.16 18.19
CA VAL A 91 -7.14 3.89 17.11
C VAL A 91 -5.92 4.63 17.65
N TRP A 92 -6.01 5.21 18.85
CA TRP A 92 -4.86 5.82 19.52
C TRP A 92 -3.76 4.79 19.81
N ASN A 93 -4.10 3.65 20.38
CA ASN A 93 -3.14 2.58 20.69
C ASN A 93 -2.49 2.03 19.42
N LEU A 94 -3.27 1.89 18.33
CA LEU A 94 -2.75 1.52 17.03
C LEU A 94 -1.76 2.58 16.52
N ALA A 95 -2.11 3.86 16.61
CA ALA A 95 -1.25 4.95 16.15
C ALA A 95 0.09 4.99 16.89
N ARG A 96 0.10 4.74 18.20
CA ARG A 96 1.34 4.64 19.01
C ARG A 96 2.20 3.47 18.55
N ARG A 97 1.65 2.26 18.48
CA ARG A 97 2.39 1.06 18.06
C ARG A 97 2.96 1.17 16.65
N VAL A 98 2.18 1.71 15.71
CA VAL A 98 2.63 1.93 14.33
C VAL A 98 3.77 2.95 14.27
N SER A 99 3.62 4.08 14.97
CA SER A 99 4.65 5.12 14.99
C SER A 99 5.95 4.65 15.63
N GLU A 100 5.88 3.90 16.71
CA GLU A 100 7.05 3.31 17.40
C GLU A 100 7.81 2.32 16.50
N ARG A 101 7.08 1.47 15.75
CA ARG A 101 7.69 0.51 14.83
C ARG A 101 8.41 1.18 13.66
N ALA A 102 8.00 2.37 13.24
CA ALA A 102 8.50 3.09 12.07
C ALA A 102 9.34 4.33 12.41
N ALA A 103 9.74 4.54 13.66
CA ALA A 103 10.37 5.75 14.16
C ALA A 103 9.58 7.04 13.79
N GLY A 104 8.28 6.91 13.58
CA GLY A 104 7.37 7.97 13.16
C GLY A 104 6.74 8.72 14.32
N SER A 105 5.73 9.56 14.04
CA SER A 105 4.93 10.29 15.02
C SER A 105 3.51 9.75 15.08
N ALA A 106 2.92 9.62 16.28
CA ALA A 106 1.53 9.24 16.43
C ALA A 106 0.59 10.28 15.78
N SER A 107 0.98 11.56 15.80
CA SER A 107 0.26 12.62 15.11
C SER A 107 0.15 12.38 13.60
N ASP A 108 1.20 11.85 12.95
CA ASP A 108 1.15 11.51 11.52
C ASP A 108 0.16 10.38 11.23
N VAL A 109 0.10 9.38 12.11
CA VAL A 109 -0.86 8.27 11.98
C VAL A 109 -2.29 8.74 12.25
N VAL A 110 -2.52 9.54 13.30
CA VAL A 110 -3.86 10.08 13.62
C VAL A 110 -4.40 10.95 12.47
N ARG A 111 -3.54 11.68 11.78
CA ARG A 111 -3.91 12.44 10.56
C ARG A 111 -4.44 11.53 9.43
N LEU A 112 -3.96 10.29 9.33
CA LEU A 112 -4.48 9.30 8.37
C LEU A 112 -5.80 8.67 8.84
N ALA A 113 -5.94 8.49 10.16
CA ALA A 113 -7.08 7.83 10.78
C ALA A 113 -8.31 8.73 10.88
N VAL A 114 -8.12 10.01 11.23
CA VAL A 114 -9.21 10.95 11.54
C VAL A 114 -9.30 12.03 10.46
N PRO A 115 -10.32 12.02 9.59
CA PRO A 115 -10.46 13.02 8.54
C PRO A 115 -10.75 14.42 9.08
N PRO A 116 -10.48 15.48 8.28
CA PRO A 116 -10.78 16.86 8.66
C PRO A 116 -12.25 17.04 9.00
N ARG A 117 -12.52 17.75 10.12
CA ARG A 117 -13.88 18.01 10.61
C ARG A 117 -14.73 18.77 9.60
N GLN A 118 -15.97 18.32 9.41
CA GLN A 118 -17.02 18.97 8.62
C GLN A 118 -18.18 19.31 9.56
N VAL A 119 -18.23 20.55 10.06
CA VAL A 119 -19.14 20.98 11.14
C VAL A 119 -20.61 20.71 10.82
N ARG A 120 -21.04 20.98 9.58
CA ARG A 120 -22.45 20.77 9.18
C ARG A 120 -22.81 19.28 9.17
N VAL A 121 -21.89 18.45 8.68
CA VAL A 121 -22.08 16.99 8.63
C VAL A 121 -22.15 16.42 10.04
N GLU A 122 -21.25 16.88 10.93
CA GLU A 122 -21.21 16.45 12.33
C GLU A 122 -22.50 16.77 13.07
N LYS A 123 -23.01 18.00 12.92
CA LYS A 123 -24.29 18.41 13.53
C LYS A 123 -25.48 17.59 13.00
N ALA A 124 -25.53 17.34 11.70
CA ALA A 124 -26.58 16.51 11.11
C ALA A 124 -26.53 15.09 11.68
N TRP A 125 -25.35 14.47 11.72
CA TRP A 125 -25.17 13.14 12.30
C TRP A 125 -25.54 13.08 13.78
N GLN A 126 -25.22 14.12 14.59
CA GLN A 126 -25.62 14.19 16.01
C GLN A 126 -27.16 14.22 16.17
N LEU A 127 -27.86 14.91 15.27
CA LEU A 127 -29.34 14.94 15.27
C LEU A 127 -29.92 13.57 14.87
N GLU A 128 -29.32 12.90 13.87
CA GLU A 128 -29.69 11.53 13.48
C GLU A 128 -29.53 10.57 14.67
N GLN A 129 -28.44 10.65 15.42
CA GLN A 129 -28.23 9.81 16.62
C GLN A 129 -29.29 10.05 17.71
N GLN A 130 -29.80 11.27 17.83
CA GLN A 130 -30.86 11.61 18.81
C GLN A 130 -32.24 11.12 18.37
N SER A 131 -32.48 10.94 17.06
CA SER A 131 -33.75 10.43 16.54
C SER A 131 -33.99 8.95 16.85
N GLY A 132 -32.93 8.22 17.25
CA GLY A 132 -33.02 6.80 17.61
C GLY A 132 -33.24 5.87 16.41
N GLU A 133 -33.06 6.36 15.19
CA GLU A 133 -33.13 5.53 13.97
C GLU A 133 -32.02 4.48 14.00
N GLN A 134 -32.40 3.21 14.07
CA GLN A 134 -31.42 2.12 14.10
C GLN A 134 -31.06 1.69 12.67
N PRO A 135 -29.76 1.41 12.39
CA PRO A 135 -29.37 0.85 11.10
C PRO A 135 -30.03 -0.50 10.84
N SER A 136 -30.12 -0.88 9.60
CA SER A 136 -30.69 -2.17 9.17
C SER A 136 -30.06 -3.33 9.93
N ARG A 137 -30.89 -4.32 10.30
CA ARG A 137 -30.35 -5.56 10.89
C ARG A 137 -29.98 -6.53 9.78
N TYR A 138 -28.75 -7.03 9.82
CA TYR A 138 -28.28 -8.06 8.90
C TYR A 138 -28.56 -9.44 9.48
N SER A 139 -29.46 -10.21 8.83
CA SER A 139 -29.91 -11.53 9.31
C SER A 139 -29.52 -12.70 8.39
N ALA A 140 -28.89 -12.42 7.24
CA ALA A 140 -28.39 -13.47 6.36
C ALA A 140 -27.22 -14.23 7.01
N ASN A 141 -26.99 -15.46 6.59
CA ASN A 141 -25.86 -16.27 7.06
C ASN A 141 -25.01 -16.74 5.85
N PRO A 142 -24.28 -15.82 5.21
CA PRO A 142 -23.45 -16.17 4.07
C PRO A 142 -22.28 -17.04 4.48
N SER A 143 -21.76 -17.80 3.53
CA SER A 143 -20.53 -18.57 3.64
C SER A 143 -19.62 -18.22 2.50
N VAL A 144 -18.30 -18.25 2.72
CA VAL A 144 -17.32 -18.03 1.66
C VAL A 144 -17.26 -19.26 0.77
N THR A 145 -17.51 -19.08 -0.52
CA THR A 145 -17.65 -20.16 -1.50
C THR A 145 -16.39 -20.37 -2.34
N GLY A 146 -16.17 -21.60 -2.81
CA GLY A 146 -15.01 -21.98 -3.64
C GLY A 146 -13.74 -22.33 -2.85
N TYR A 147 -13.88 -22.53 -1.54
CA TYR A 147 -12.81 -23.00 -0.64
C TYR A 147 -13.40 -24.12 0.24
N GLY A 148 -12.76 -25.30 0.24
CA GLY A 148 -13.28 -26.50 0.89
C GLY A 148 -13.57 -26.35 2.38
N ASP A 149 -14.47 -27.17 2.90
CA ASP A 149 -14.76 -27.39 4.33
C ASP A 149 -14.99 -26.13 5.18
N ARG A 150 -15.51 -25.05 4.59
CA ARG A 150 -15.75 -23.78 5.28
C ARG A 150 -14.50 -23.24 6.01
N VAL A 151 -13.31 -23.51 5.46
CA VAL A 151 -12.02 -23.18 6.08
C VAL A 151 -11.89 -21.68 6.40
N ILE A 152 -12.37 -20.80 5.51
CA ILE A 152 -12.35 -19.36 5.71
C ILE A 152 -13.37 -18.95 6.78
N ASP A 153 -14.57 -19.48 6.74
CA ASP A 153 -15.61 -19.20 7.75
C ASP A 153 -15.12 -19.55 9.16
N SER A 154 -14.57 -20.76 9.33
CA SER A 154 -14.04 -21.23 10.60
C SER A 154 -12.85 -20.38 11.09
N ALA A 155 -12.03 -19.87 10.18
CA ALA A 155 -10.94 -18.99 10.51
C ALA A 155 -11.41 -17.60 10.94
N ILE A 156 -12.46 -17.06 10.32
CA ILE A 156 -13.10 -15.79 10.70
C ILE A 156 -13.68 -15.91 12.12
N ASP A 157 -14.39 -17.02 12.39
CA ASP A 157 -15.00 -17.25 13.70
C ASP A 157 -13.93 -17.38 14.81
N ALA A 158 -12.77 -17.99 14.49
CA ALA A 158 -11.67 -18.22 15.42
C ALA A 158 -10.60 -17.12 15.47
N GLY A 159 -10.74 -16.00 14.75
CA GLY A 159 -9.77 -14.91 14.72
C GLY A 159 -8.41 -15.29 14.11
N ARG A 160 -8.37 -16.27 13.18
CA ARG A 160 -7.14 -16.75 12.58
C ARG A 160 -6.64 -15.86 11.43
N ARG A 161 -5.35 -16.04 11.07
CA ARG A 161 -4.67 -15.33 9.99
C ARG A 161 -4.53 -16.24 8.77
N LEU A 162 -5.00 -15.80 7.62
CA LEU A 162 -5.01 -16.58 6.38
C LEU A 162 -4.32 -15.85 5.23
N ALA A 163 -3.60 -16.63 4.40
CA ALA A 163 -3.11 -16.23 3.08
C ALA A 163 -3.94 -16.98 2.03
N VAL A 164 -4.92 -16.30 1.46
CA VAL A 164 -5.90 -16.87 0.55
C VAL A 164 -5.46 -16.69 -0.90
N ALA A 165 -5.23 -17.78 -1.61
CA ALA A 165 -5.05 -17.75 -3.05
C ALA A 165 -6.40 -17.45 -3.72
N ALA A 166 -6.47 -16.31 -4.44
CA ALA A 166 -7.70 -15.89 -5.08
C ALA A 166 -8.07 -16.77 -6.28
N ILE A 167 -9.36 -17.02 -6.47
CA ILE A 167 -9.88 -17.78 -7.61
C ILE A 167 -9.72 -16.94 -8.88
N PRO A 168 -8.98 -17.39 -9.90
CA PRO A 168 -8.74 -16.64 -11.13
C PRO A 168 -9.94 -16.75 -12.08
N ALA A 169 -10.97 -15.99 -11.83
CA ALA A 169 -12.19 -15.96 -12.62
C ALA A 169 -12.90 -14.61 -12.48
N VAL A 170 -13.79 -14.28 -13.40
CA VAL A 170 -14.79 -13.22 -13.27
C VAL A 170 -16.14 -13.82 -12.84
N HIS A 171 -16.96 -13.00 -12.20
CA HIS A 171 -18.25 -13.43 -11.66
C HIS A 171 -19.32 -12.35 -11.87
N GLU A 172 -20.53 -12.77 -12.23
CA GLU A 172 -21.68 -11.88 -12.34
C GLU A 172 -22.40 -11.80 -10.99
N VAL A 173 -22.36 -10.63 -10.35
CA VAL A 173 -22.96 -10.41 -9.02
C VAL A 173 -24.42 -9.97 -9.09
N SER A 174 -24.81 -9.37 -10.20
CA SER A 174 -26.20 -9.03 -10.56
C SER A 174 -26.27 -8.89 -12.10
N PRO A 175 -27.46 -8.92 -12.71
CA PRO A 175 -27.59 -8.88 -14.17
C PRO A 175 -26.76 -7.77 -14.82
N GLY A 176 -25.78 -8.15 -15.64
CA GLY A 176 -24.85 -7.24 -16.33
C GLY A 176 -23.73 -6.63 -15.50
N VAL A 177 -23.65 -6.94 -14.20
CA VAL A 177 -22.58 -6.44 -13.30
C VAL A 177 -21.55 -7.53 -13.04
N TRP A 178 -20.39 -7.38 -13.63
CA TRP A 178 -19.28 -8.33 -13.55
C TRP A 178 -18.12 -7.80 -12.71
N VAL A 179 -17.56 -8.64 -11.86
CA VAL A 179 -16.41 -8.36 -11.00
C VAL A 179 -15.42 -9.53 -11.03
N GLY A 180 -14.20 -9.33 -10.57
CA GLY A 180 -13.30 -10.43 -10.26
C GLY A 180 -13.85 -11.33 -9.15
N ARG A 181 -13.68 -12.64 -9.25
CA ARG A 181 -14.18 -13.60 -8.22
C ARG A 181 -13.55 -13.32 -6.84
N TRP A 182 -12.35 -12.76 -6.82
CA TRP A 182 -11.68 -12.30 -5.60
C TRP A 182 -12.52 -11.28 -4.81
N ALA A 183 -13.18 -10.34 -5.52
CA ALA A 183 -14.03 -9.32 -4.88
C ALA A 183 -15.25 -9.95 -4.21
N VAL A 184 -15.82 -11.00 -4.82
CA VAL A 184 -16.91 -11.78 -4.24
C VAL A 184 -16.43 -12.53 -2.98
N THR A 185 -15.24 -13.15 -3.02
CA THR A 185 -14.64 -13.81 -1.85
C THR A 185 -14.51 -12.84 -0.66
N LEU A 186 -14.01 -11.62 -0.90
CA LEU A 186 -13.88 -10.61 0.16
C LEU A 186 -15.25 -10.11 0.65
N ALA A 187 -16.21 -9.94 -0.26
CA ALA A 187 -17.58 -9.55 0.09
C ALA A 187 -18.30 -10.63 0.92
N GLU A 188 -18.17 -11.90 0.56
CA GLU A 188 -18.71 -13.05 1.32
C GLU A 188 -18.08 -13.11 2.73
N ALA A 189 -16.75 -12.92 2.84
CA ALA A 189 -16.04 -12.92 4.13
C ALA A 189 -16.48 -11.75 5.02
N ALA A 190 -16.64 -10.56 4.45
CA ALA A 190 -17.13 -9.38 5.16
C ALA A 190 -18.59 -9.55 5.61
N ALA A 191 -19.46 -10.05 4.73
CA ALA A 191 -20.86 -10.35 5.03
C ALA A 191 -20.99 -11.42 6.12
N ARG A 192 -20.16 -12.48 6.10
CA ARG A 192 -20.09 -13.50 7.16
C ARG A 192 -19.73 -12.88 8.51
N THR A 193 -18.75 -11.97 8.50
CA THR A 193 -18.33 -11.24 9.71
C THR A 193 -19.48 -10.39 10.25
N LEU A 194 -20.18 -9.68 9.37
CA LEU A 194 -21.33 -8.85 9.72
C LEU A 194 -22.46 -9.70 10.34
N ALA A 195 -22.72 -10.89 9.77
CA ALA A 195 -23.71 -11.83 10.30
C ALA A 195 -23.41 -12.29 11.73
N SER A 196 -22.13 -12.31 12.13
CA SER A 196 -21.73 -12.60 13.52
C SER A 196 -21.80 -11.39 14.45
N GLY A 197 -22.39 -10.26 14.02
CA GLY A 197 -22.50 -9.03 14.80
C GLY A 197 -21.17 -8.29 14.97
N ARG A 198 -20.21 -8.51 14.09
CA ARG A 198 -18.88 -7.89 14.11
C ARG A 198 -18.62 -7.05 12.85
N THR A 199 -17.78 -6.04 12.99
CA THR A 199 -17.37 -5.14 11.91
C THR A 199 -16.26 -5.80 11.07
N ALA A 200 -16.32 -5.61 9.74
CA ALA A 200 -15.26 -5.99 8.81
C ALA A 200 -14.61 -4.77 8.19
N ILE A 201 -13.28 -4.77 8.08
CA ILE A 201 -12.49 -3.78 7.33
C ILE A 201 -11.94 -4.46 6.09
N VAL A 202 -12.15 -3.85 4.91
CA VAL A 202 -11.63 -4.33 3.62
C VAL A 202 -10.72 -3.25 3.04
N ALA A 203 -9.42 -3.52 3.01
CA ALA A 203 -8.39 -2.63 2.51
C ALA A 203 -7.98 -3.01 1.08
N LEU A 204 -8.04 -2.05 0.18
CA LEU A 204 -7.88 -2.22 -1.25
C LEU A 204 -6.88 -1.20 -1.81
N PRO A 205 -6.07 -1.55 -2.83
CA PRO A 205 -5.06 -0.65 -3.36
C PRO A 205 -5.66 0.63 -3.94
N ASP A 206 -6.64 0.49 -4.84
CA ASP A 206 -7.20 1.65 -5.54
C ASP A 206 -8.74 1.62 -5.61
N TYR A 207 -9.30 2.66 -6.24
CA TYR A 207 -10.75 2.84 -6.36
C TYR A 207 -11.42 1.82 -7.29
N ARG A 208 -10.70 1.22 -8.25
CA ARG A 208 -11.23 0.21 -9.18
C ARG A 208 -11.52 -1.08 -8.41
N ASP A 209 -10.61 -1.44 -7.52
CA ASP A 209 -10.79 -2.58 -6.64
C ASP A 209 -11.91 -2.32 -5.64
N GLN A 210 -11.97 -1.10 -5.06
CA GLN A 210 -13.07 -0.71 -4.18
C GLN A 210 -14.42 -0.83 -4.86
N GLN A 211 -14.54 -0.39 -6.11
CA GLN A 211 -15.79 -0.47 -6.85
C GLN A 211 -16.25 -1.91 -7.06
N GLN A 212 -15.33 -2.82 -7.41
CA GLN A 212 -15.67 -4.25 -7.56
C GLN A 212 -16.16 -4.85 -6.24
N VAL A 213 -15.47 -4.57 -5.13
CA VAL A 213 -15.89 -5.07 -3.81
C VAL A 213 -17.21 -4.47 -3.37
N VAL A 214 -17.44 -3.17 -3.60
CA VAL A 214 -18.73 -2.52 -3.26
C VAL A 214 -19.87 -3.09 -4.11
N GLN A 215 -19.65 -3.35 -5.40
CA GLN A 215 -20.65 -4.03 -6.24
C GLN A 215 -20.98 -5.43 -5.73
N ALA A 216 -19.96 -6.20 -5.34
CA ALA A 216 -20.18 -7.54 -4.76
C ALA A 216 -20.89 -7.46 -3.39
N LEU A 217 -20.53 -6.51 -2.54
CA LEU A 217 -21.16 -6.28 -1.25
C LEU A 217 -22.62 -5.86 -1.38
N SER A 218 -22.94 -4.97 -2.33
CA SER A 218 -24.31 -4.46 -2.51
C SER A 218 -25.32 -5.55 -2.92
N ALA A 219 -24.83 -6.68 -3.45
CA ALA A 219 -25.66 -7.85 -3.71
C ALA A 219 -25.91 -8.71 -2.45
N LEU A 220 -25.13 -8.52 -1.38
CA LEU A 220 -25.15 -9.35 -0.17
C LEU A 220 -25.59 -8.58 1.08
N VAL A 221 -25.29 -7.30 1.18
CA VAL A 221 -25.41 -6.49 2.39
C VAL A 221 -26.17 -5.20 2.10
N PRO A 222 -27.09 -4.74 2.97
CA PRO A 222 -27.74 -3.44 2.86
C PRO A 222 -26.74 -2.30 2.77
N LEU A 223 -26.99 -1.31 1.90
CA LEU A 223 -26.06 -0.22 1.62
C LEU A 223 -25.76 0.68 2.83
N ASP A 224 -26.70 0.82 3.75
CA ASP A 224 -26.54 1.59 4.99
C ASP A 224 -25.53 0.95 5.97
N LEU A 225 -25.24 -0.35 5.80
CA LEU A 225 -24.23 -1.08 6.56
C LEU A 225 -22.85 -1.05 5.89
N ILE A 226 -22.70 -0.40 4.74
CA ILE A 226 -21.43 -0.25 4.03
C ILE A 226 -20.93 1.19 4.20
N SER A 227 -19.74 1.36 4.76
CA SER A 227 -19.04 2.65 4.87
C SER A 227 -17.83 2.67 3.96
N GLN A 228 -17.79 3.60 3.00
CA GLN A 228 -16.67 3.79 2.10
C GLN A 228 -15.79 4.94 2.60
N LEU A 229 -14.50 4.68 2.78
CA LEU A 229 -13.49 5.66 3.21
C LEU A 229 -12.43 5.81 2.11
N ASP A 230 -12.75 6.57 1.08
CA ASP A 230 -11.85 6.85 -0.04
C ASP A 230 -11.42 8.33 -0.04
N ALA A 231 -10.11 8.55 -0.23
CA ALA A 231 -9.54 9.90 -0.32
C ALA A 231 -10.05 10.71 -1.52
N ARG A 232 -10.61 10.07 -2.54
CA ARG A 232 -11.21 10.71 -3.73
C ARG A 232 -12.63 11.23 -3.50
N GLN A 233 -13.28 10.77 -2.43
CA GLN A 233 -14.60 11.27 -2.06
C GLN A 233 -14.52 12.74 -1.63
N PRO A 234 -15.60 13.53 -1.83
CA PRO A 234 -15.74 14.82 -1.20
C PRO A 234 -15.56 14.73 0.33
N ASN A 235 -14.88 15.70 0.91
CA ASN A 235 -14.58 15.70 2.36
C ASN A 235 -15.81 15.50 3.24
N ALA A 236 -16.99 16.04 2.81
CA ALA A 236 -18.24 15.87 3.53
C ALA A 236 -18.72 14.43 3.59
N ASP A 237 -18.65 13.71 2.46
CA ASP A 237 -19.10 12.33 2.35
C ASP A 237 -18.15 11.38 3.08
N ARG A 238 -16.83 11.61 2.92
CA ARG A 238 -15.82 10.88 3.67
C ARG A 238 -15.96 11.07 5.19
N TYR A 239 -16.25 12.29 5.65
CA TYR A 239 -16.44 12.56 7.07
C TYR A 239 -17.74 11.93 7.60
N ARG A 240 -18.81 11.94 6.81
CA ARG A 240 -20.08 11.24 7.16
C ARG A 240 -19.86 9.74 7.29
N ALA A 241 -19.16 9.11 6.32
CA ALA A 241 -18.82 7.69 6.39
C ALA A 241 -17.95 7.35 7.60
N PHE A 242 -17.00 8.23 7.96
CA PHE A 242 -16.17 8.09 9.15
C PHE A 242 -17.00 8.18 10.45
N LEU A 243 -17.93 9.15 10.56
CA LEU A 243 -18.79 9.26 11.73
C LEU A 243 -19.67 8.02 11.96
N ARG A 244 -20.15 7.42 10.86
CA ARG A 244 -20.86 6.12 10.94
C ARG A 244 -19.99 5.01 11.50
N CYS A 245 -18.67 5.04 11.31
CA CYS A 245 -17.77 4.05 11.90
C CYS A 245 -17.62 4.18 13.43
N LEU A 246 -18.03 5.31 14.01
CA LEU A 246 -18.07 5.52 15.47
C LEU A 246 -19.32 4.96 16.14
N GLU A 247 -20.32 4.56 15.35
CA GLU A 247 -21.57 3.98 15.87
C GLU A 247 -21.34 2.56 16.37
N ASP A 248 -22.07 2.15 17.40
CA ASP A 248 -21.99 0.79 17.96
C ASP A 248 -22.72 -0.27 17.09
N ALA A 249 -22.94 0.01 15.84
CA ALA A 249 -23.54 -0.93 14.87
C ALA A 249 -22.46 -1.58 14.02
N PRO A 250 -22.50 -2.92 13.87
CA PRO A 250 -21.60 -3.63 12.97
C PRO A 250 -21.77 -3.15 11.53
N ARG A 251 -20.66 -3.01 10.80
CA ARG A 251 -20.67 -2.57 9.41
C ARG A 251 -19.51 -3.12 8.61
N VAL A 252 -19.57 -3.02 7.29
CA VAL A 252 -18.44 -3.28 6.40
C VAL A 252 -17.81 -1.93 6.03
N ILE A 253 -16.53 -1.76 6.37
CA ILE A 253 -15.76 -0.54 6.09
C ILE A 253 -14.82 -0.85 4.94
N VAL A 254 -15.01 -0.20 3.79
CA VAL A 254 -14.22 -0.40 2.57
C VAL A 254 -13.40 0.85 2.28
N GLY A 255 -12.15 0.70 1.91
CA GLY A 255 -11.33 1.84 1.54
C GLY A 255 -9.93 1.47 1.07
N ASN A 256 -9.12 2.49 0.84
CA ASN A 256 -7.71 2.31 0.50
C ASN A 256 -6.83 2.17 1.76
N ARG A 257 -5.50 2.24 1.63
CA ARG A 257 -4.51 2.00 2.69
C ARG A 257 -4.85 2.61 4.06
N SER A 258 -5.51 3.77 4.10
CA SER A 258 -5.86 4.42 5.38
C SER A 258 -7.05 3.77 6.11
N VAL A 259 -7.83 2.93 5.43
CA VAL A 259 -9.01 2.28 6.03
C VAL A 259 -8.66 1.38 7.21
N VAL A 260 -7.44 0.84 7.26
CA VAL A 260 -6.97 0.00 8.37
C VAL A 260 -6.90 0.75 9.70
N TYR A 261 -7.01 2.09 9.69
CA TYR A 261 -7.09 2.92 10.89
C TYR A 261 -8.53 3.32 11.26
N ALA A 262 -9.55 2.94 10.49
CA ALA A 262 -10.93 3.32 10.75
C ALA A 262 -11.41 2.83 12.12
N PRO A 263 -12.18 3.61 12.89
CA PRO A 263 -12.80 3.14 14.13
C PRO A 263 -13.68 1.91 13.87
N ALA A 264 -13.57 0.90 14.73
CA ALA A 264 -14.35 -0.33 14.58
C ALA A 264 -14.51 -1.01 15.97
N GLY A 265 -15.56 -0.68 16.69
CA GLY A 265 -15.75 -1.11 18.09
C GLY A 265 -15.77 -2.62 18.31
N ARG A 266 -16.32 -3.39 17.36
CA ARG A 266 -16.40 -4.86 17.40
C ARG A 266 -15.74 -5.43 16.14
N LEU A 267 -14.44 -5.20 15.98
CA LEU A 267 -13.69 -5.66 14.81
C LEU A 267 -13.61 -7.20 14.77
N GLY A 268 -14.13 -7.81 13.71
CA GLY A 268 -14.12 -9.26 13.49
C GLY A 268 -13.21 -9.71 12.36
N LEU A 269 -12.97 -8.83 11.37
CA LEU A 269 -12.16 -9.16 10.20
C LEU A 269 -11.40 -7.94 9.69
N ILE A 270 -10.14 -8.14 9.33
CA ILE A 270 -9.40 -7.28 8.42
C ILE A 270 -9.08 -8.10 7.18
N ALA A 271 -9.53 -7.66 6.01
CA ALA A 271 -9.22 -8.26 4.73
C ALA A 271 -8.37 -7.30 3.90
N VAL A 272 -7.25 -7.77 3.35
CA VAL A 272 -6.33 -7.00 2.51
C VAL A 272 -6.25 -7.68 1.15
N TRP A 273 -6.54 -6.95 0.09
CA TRP A 273 -6.38 -7.41 -1.28
C TRP A 273 -5.03 -7.00 -1.83
N ASP A 274 -4.31 -7.96 -2.43
CA ASP A 274 -3.07 -7.75 -3.20
C ASP A 274 -2.00 -6.97 -2.39
N ASP A 275 -1.56 -7.57 -1.27
CA ASP A 275 -0.68 -6.97 -0.25
C ASP A 275 0.66 -6.43 -0.80
N ALA A 276 1.09 -6.92 -1.96
CA ALA A 276 2.29 -6.45 -2.66
C ALA A 276 2.06 -5.20 -3.54
N ASP A 277 0.82 -4.72 -3.68
CA ASP A 277 0.60 -3.51 -4.46
C ASP A 277 1.23 -2.29 -3.77
N PRO A 278 2.09 -1.51 -4.47
CA PRO A 278 2.76 -0.35 -3.88
C PRO A 278 1.80 0.74 -3.39
N LEU A 279 0.55 0.76 -3.87
CA LEU A 279 -0.48 1.68 -3.36
C LEU A 279 -0.88 1.41 -1.90
N HIS A 280 -0.52 0.26 -1.34
CA HIS A 280 -0.66 -0.03 0.08
C HIS A 280 0.39 0.67 0.96
N THR A 281 1.46 1.21 0.39
CA THR A 281 2.48 1.94 1.13
C THR A 281 2.09 3.41 1.27
N GLU A 282 2.19 3.95 2.49
CA GLU A 282 1.93 5.37 2.74
C GLU A 282 3.11 6.22 2.22
N PRO A 283 2.88 7.17 1.28
CA PRO A 283 3.96 7.97 0.70
C PRO A 283 4.50 9.06 1.62
N LEU A 284 3.80 9.35 2.72
CA LEU A 284 4.18 10.32 3.74
C LEU A 284 4.55 9.64 5.05
N SER A 285 5.24 10.35 5.96
CA SER A 285 5.48 9.84 7.31
C SER A 285 4.18 9.31 7.94
N PRO A 286 4.21 8.11 8.54
CA PRO A 286 5.34 7.25 8.89
C PRO A 286 5.77 6.22 7.83
N TYR A 287 5.34 6.31 6.57
CA TYR A 287 5.72 5.43 5.43
C TYR A 287 5.39 3.94 5.62
N VAL A 288 4.40 3.61 6.41
CA VAL A 288 4.06 2.22 6.78
C VAL A 288 3.11 1.61 5.76
N SER A 289 3.28 0.32 5.48
CA SER A 289 2.39 -0.43 4.59
C SER A 289 1.10 -0.84 5.30
N THR A 290 0.00 -0.96 4.55
CA THR A 290 -1.28 -1.51 5.02
C THR A 290 -1.12 -2.88 5.66
N ARG A 291 -0.26 -3.74 5.10
CA ARG A 291 0.04 -5.07 5.63
C ARG A 291 0.59 -5.02 7.05
N ASP A 292 1.59 -4.17 7.30
CA ASP A 292 2.20 -4.06 8.64
C ASP A 292 1.21 -3.50 9.66
N VAL A 293 0.40 -2.52 9.27
CA VAL A 293 -0.65 -1.97 10.13
C VAL A 293 -1.73 -3.02 10.44
N ALA A 294 -2.14 -3.78 9.43
CA ALA A 294 -3.13 -4.85 9.59
C ALA A 294 -2.65 -5.94 10.57
N LEU A 295 -1.37 -6.31 10.52
CA LEU A 295 -0.76 -7.25 11.47
C LEU A 295 -0.77 -6.70 12.90
N ILE A 296 -0.34 -5.44 13.09
CA ILE A 296 -0.36 -4.79 14.42
C ILE A 296 -1.79 -4.69 14.95
N ARG A 297 -2.75 -4.32 14.11
CA ARG A 297 -4.15 -4.18 14.51
C ARG A 297 -4.79 -5.53 14.83
N GLN A 298 -4.45 -6.56 14.07
CA GLN A 298 -4.90 -7.92 14.33
C GLN A 298 -4.41 -8.43 15.69
N GLU A 299 -3.13 -8.20 16.02
CA GLU A 299 -2.59 -8.55 17.36
C GLU A 299 -3.32 -7.78 18.47
N GLN A 300 -3.66 -6.52 18.23
CA GLN A 300 -4.34 -5.69 19.22
C GLN A 300 -5.79 -6.12 19.46
N SER A 301 -6.51 -6.55 18.40
CA SER A 301 -7.95 -6.82 18.45
C SER A 301 -8.31 -8.30 18.53
N GLY A 302 -7.40 -9.21 18.17
CA GLY A 302 -7.68 -10.64 18.05
C GLY A 302 -8.64 -11.02 16.90
N CYS A 303 -8.91 -10.08 15.97
CA CYS A 303 -9.81 -10.34 14.84
C CYS A 303 -9.18 -11.30 13.84
N ALA A 304 -9.97 -11.84 12.90
CA ALA A 304 -9.44 -12.57 11.75
C ALA A 304 -8.68 -11.62 10.82
N LEU A 305 -7.62 -12.13 10.17
CA LEU A 305 -6.84 -11.39 9.17
C LEU A 305 -6.76 -12.23 7.90
N LEU A 306 -7.19 -11.65 6.80
CA LEU A 306 -7.24 -12.28 5.49
C LEU A 306 -6.39 -11.49 4.51
N PHE A 307 -5.30 -12.07 4.03
CA PHE A 307 -4.57 -11.58 2.87
C PHE A 307 -5.00 -12.39 1.65
N ALA A 308 -5.57 -11.75 0.65
CA ALA A 308 -6.01 -12.39 -0.58
C ALA A 308 -5.27 -11.82 -1.79
N SER A 309 -4.79 -12.69 -2.68
CA SER A 309 -4.11 -12.28 -3.92
C SER A 309 -4.09 -13.43 -4.92
N HIS A 310 -3.88 -13.12 -6.22
CA HIS A 310 -3.58 -14.15 -7.22
C HIS A 310 -2.11 -14.58 -7.16
N SER A 311 -1.23 -13.68 -6.69
CA SER A 311 0.20 -13.97 -6.53
C SER A 311 0.62 -13.55 -5.12
N ARG A 312 0.96 -14.53 -4.28
CA ARG A 312 1.39 -14.29 -2.91
C ARG A 312 2.76 -13.61 -2.91
N SER A 313 2.89 -12.51 -2.14
CA SER A 313 4.16 -11.81 -1.97
C SER A 313 5.20 -12.64 -1.22
N THR A 314 6.48 -12.36 -1.44
CA THR A 314 7.57 -12.97 -0.65
C THR A 314 7.47 -12.57 0.84
N TRP A 315 6.95 -11.38 1.16
CA TRP A 315 6.66 -10.96 2.52
C TRP A 315 5.61 -11.87 3.18
N LEU A 316 4.52 -12.13 2.48
CA LEU A 316 3.46 -13.01 2.99
C LEU A 316 3.92 -14.47 3.03
N GLU A 317 4.72 -14.91 2.04
CA GLU A 317 5.30 -16.26 2.01
C GLU A 317 6.21 -16.52 3.20
N ARG A 318 7.02 -15.54 3.61
CA ARG A 318 7.81 -15.63 4.83
C ARG A 318 6.92 -15.87 6.08
N LEU A 319 5.78 -15.19 6.18
CA LEU A 319 4.86 -15.40 7.29
C LEU A 319 4.19 -16.78 7.25
N VAL A 320 3.99 -17.34 6.05
CA VAL A 320 3.53 -18.72 5.85
C VAL A 320 4.62 -19.72 6.27
N GLU A 321 5.87 -19.50 5.86
CA GLU A 321 7.02 -20.33 6.27
C GLU A 321 7.19 -20.38 7.80
N LEU A 322 6.93 -19.25 8.47
CA LEU A 322 6.94 -19.13 9.93
C LEU A 322 5.70 -19.72 10.62
N ALA A 323 4.76 -20.29 9.87
CA ALA A 323 3.45 -20.75 10.37
C ALA A 323 2.64 -19.66 11.11
N TYR A 324 2.96 -18.37 10.86
CA TYR A 324 2.25 -17.23 11.44
C TYR A 324 0.93 -16.94 10.71
N VAL A 325 0.87 -17.27 9.42
CA VAL A 325 -0.29 -17.16 8.55
C VAL A 325 -0.54 -18.51 7.88
N THR A 326 -1.78 -18.98 7.87
CA THR A 326 -2.16 -20.27 7.27
C THR A 326 -2.52 -20.09 5.80
N PRO A 327 -1.89 -20.81 4.85
CA PRO A 327 -2.24 -20.74 3.44
C PRO A 327 -3.57 -21.47 3.16
N VAL A 328 -4.39 -20.86 2.29
CA VAL A 328 -5.65 -21.44 1.81
C VAL A 328 -5.72 -21.34 0.29
N ALA A 329 -6.03 -22.46 -0.36
CA ALA A 329 -6.18 -22.55 -1.81
C ALA A 329 -7.64 -22.81 -2.20
N PRO A 330 -8.06 -22.46 -3.43
CA PRO A 330 -9.37 -22.82 -3.96
C PRO A 330 -9.57 -24.34 -4.03
N ASP A 331 -10.78 -24.78 -3.71
CA ASP A 331 -11.19 -26.16 -3.83
C ASP A 331 -12.62 -26.22 -4.42
N PRO A 332 -12.82 -26.76 -5.63
CA PRO A 332 -11.77 -27.31 -6.51
C PRO A 332 -10.81 -26.27 -7.08
N ALA A 333 -9.61 -26.69 -7.43
CA ALA A 333 -8.61 -25.82 -8.04
C ALA A 333 -9.06 -25.30 -9.41
N VAL A 334 -8.89 -24.00 -9.65
CA VAL A 334 -9.17 -23.35 -10.94
C VAL A 334 -7.82 -22.99 -11.60
N LEU A 335 -7.57 -23.58 -12.75
CA LEU A 335 -6.30 -23.38 -13.49
C LEU A 335 -6.56 -22.63 -14.80
N PRO A 336 -6.03 -21.41 -14.97
CA PRO A 336 -6.04 -20.71 -16.25
C PRO A 336 -5.22 -21.43 -17.31
N HIS A 337 -5.60 -21.26 -18.57
CA HIS A 337 -4.86 -21.80 -19.71
C HIS A 337 -3.79 -20.80 -20.17
N VAL A 338 -2.55 -20.94 -19.72
CA VAL A 338 -1.43 -20.05 -20.03
C VAL A 338 -0.47 -20.70 -21.02
N VAL A 339 -0.10 -19.95 -22.07
CA VAL A 339 0.79 -20.41 -23.14
C VAL A 339 1.99 -19.45 -23.26
N PRO A 340 3.20 -19.83 -22.81
CA PRO A 340 4.41 -19.04 -23.02
C PRO A 340 4.91 -19.19 -24.45
N THR A 341 5.38 -18.08 -25.05
CA THR A 341 5.94 -18.11 -26.41
C THR A 341 7.44 -18.38 -26.44
N ALA A 342 8.15 -18.10 -25.34
CA ALA A 342 9.59 -18.29 -25.26
C ALA A 342 10.04 -19.75 -25.39
N ASP A 343 9.19 -20.70 -24.99
CA ASP A 343 9.48 -22.13 -24.98
C ASP A 343 8.93 -22.85 -26.24
N GLN A 344 8.44 -22.10 -27.25
CA GLN A 344 7.90 -22.71 -28.48
C GLN A 344 9.00 -22.94 -29.53
N PRO A 345 8.88 -24.00 -30.40
CA PRO A 345 9.77 -24.20 -31.53
C PRO A 345 9.78 -22.95 -32.44
N GLY A 346 10.98 -22.46 -32.78
CA GLY A 346 11.14 -21.25 -33.59
C GLY A 346 11.03 -19.93 -32.79
N ALA A 347 11.05 -20.00 -31.46
CA ALA A 347 10.98 -18.81 -30.58
C ALA A 347 12.10 -17.79 -30.90
N GLU A 348 13.30 -18.22 -31.27
CA GLU A 348 14.42 -17.34 -31.64
C GLU A 348 14.09 -16.48 -32.88
N ALA A 349 13.48 -17.04 -33.91
CA ALA A 349 13.02 -16.27 -35.08
C ALA A 349 11.83 -15.36 -34.75
N ALA A 350 10.98 -15.77 -33.83
CA ALA A 350 9.82 -14.99 -33.37
C ALA A 350 10.17 -13.94 -32.31
N ALA A 351 11.33 -14.04 -31.63
CA ALA A 351 11.78 -13.14 -30.57
C ALA A 351 11.89 -11.67 -31.03
N HIS A 352 12.07 -11.44 -32.33
CA HIS A 352 12.13 -10.09 -32.91
C HIS A 352 10.76 -9.46 -33.16
N ALA A 353 9.69 -10.26 -33.17
CA ALA A 353 8.33 -9.76 -33.37
C ALA A 353 7.67 -9.45 -32.02
N ARG A 354 7.29 -8.19 -31.80
CA ARG A 354 6.59 -7.76 -30.57
C ARG A 354 5.30 -8.56 -30.34
N ILE A 355 4.64 -8.97 -31.42
CA ILE A 355 3.44 -9.82 -31.43
C ILE A 355 3.74 -11.05 -32.27
N PRO A 356 4.13 -12.18 -31.65
CA PRO A 356 4.35 -13.44 -32.38
C PRO A 356 3.08 -13.93 -33.09
N SER A 357 3.27 -14.74 -34.14
CA SER A 357 2.15 -15.29 -34.91
C SER A 357 1.15 -16.09 -34.06
N THR A 358 1.61 -16.78 -33.04
CA THR A 358 0.76 -17.50 -32.09
C THR A 358 -0.19 -16.53 -31.36
N ALA A 359 0.34 -15.41 -30.82
CA ALA A 359 -0.46 -14.40 -30.15
C ALA A 359 -1.47 -13.74 -31.11
N TRP A 360 -1.01 -13.41 -32.32
CA TRP A 360 -1.85 -12.81 -33.34
C TRP A 360 -3.00 -13.71 -33.77
N ASN A 361 -2.72 -15.00 -34.08
CA ASN A 361 -3.73 -15.99 -34.47
C ASN A 361 -4.74 -16.25 -33.34
N THR A 362 -4.26 -16.29 -32.09
CA THR A 362 -5.11 -16.47 -30.92
C THR A 362 -6.08 -15.26 -30.77
N ALA A 363 -5.57 -14.04 -30.88
CA ALA A 363 -6.40 -12.84 -30.80
C ALA A 363 -7.46 -12.82 -31.92
N ARG A 364 -7.06 -13.15 -33.16
CA ARG A 364 -7.97 -13.16 -34.32
C ARG A 364 -9.15 -14.11 -34.13
N ARG A 365 -8.89 -15.33 -33.65
CA ARG A 365 -9.96 -16.31 -33.39
C ARG A 365 -10.84 -15.86 -32.22
N ALA A 366 -10.23 -15.39 -31.15
CA ALA A 366 -10.97 -14.98 -29.94
C ALA A 366 -11.88 -13.75 -30.20
N LEU A 367 -11.50 -12.86 -31.13
CA LEU A 367 -12.32 -11.72 -31.52
C LEU A 367 -13.62 -12.11 -32.25
N GLU A 368 -13.74 -13.33 -32.74
CA GLU A 368 -15.01 -13.84 -33.31
C GLU A 368 -16.06 -14.03 -32.19
N ASP A 369 -15.62 -14.35 -30.96
CA ASP A 369 -16.47 -14.70 -29.84
C ASP A 369 -16.62 -13.59 -28.78
N GLY A 370 -15.78 -12.54 -28.82
CA GLY A 370 -15.86 -11.46 -27.83
C GLY A 370 -14.58 -10.65 -27.63
N PRO A 371 -14.44 -9.95 -26.50
CA PRO A 371 -13.33 -9.05 -26.27
C PRO A 371 -12.01 -9.80 -25.99
N VAL A 372 -10.90 -9.20 -26.45
CA VAL A 372 -9.53 -9.67 -26.23
C VAL A 372 -8.75 -8.61 -25.46
N LEU A 373 -8.13 -8.99 -24.34
CA LEU A 373 -7.25 -8.11 -23.56
C LEU A 373 -5.83 -8.15 -24.09
N VAL A 374 -5.22 -6.99 -24.23
CA VAL A 374 -3.80 -6.83 -24.54
C VAL A 374 -3.16 -5.99 -23.43
N GLN A 375 -2.49 -6.63 -22.50
CA GLN A 375 -1.73 -5.93 -21.47
C GLN A 375 -0.36 -5.51 -22.02
N VAL A 376 0.01 -4.24 -21.79
CA VAL A 376 1.29 -3.66 -22.21
C VAL A 376 2.02 -2.99 -21.05
N ALA A 377 3.33 -2.82 -21.17
CA ALA A 377 4.12 -2.07 -20.23
C ALA A 377 3.63 -0.60 -20.16
N ARG A 378 3.65 0.00 -18.97
CA ARG A 378 3.35 1.43 -18.77
C ARG A 378 4.37 2.28 -19.52
N PRO A 379 3.98 3.37 -20.23
CA PRO A 379 4.92 4.32 -20.82
C PRO A 379 5.89 4.86 -19.74
N GLY A 380 7.19 4.89 -20.05
CA GLY A 380 8.21 5.39 -19.12
C GLY A 380 8.59 4.45 -17.98
N TYR A 381 8.00 3.27 -17.87
CA TYR A 381 8.29 2.30 -16.81
C TYR A 381 9.76 1.80 -16.82
N ALA A 382 10.32 1.59 -17.99
CA ALA A 382 11.75 1.41 -18.19
C ALA A 382 12.11 2.05 -19.53
N PRO A 383 12.84 3.18 -19.54
CA PRO A 383 13.42 3.71 -20.77
C PRO A 383 14.54 2.76 -21.20
N VAL A 384 14.20 1.69 -21.90
CA VAL A 384 15.16 0.75 -22.43
C VAL A 384 15.81 1.36 -23.65
N LEU A 385 17.13 1.57 -23.55
CA LEU A 385 17.93 1.84 -24.73
C LEU A 385 18.21 0.52 -25.45
N ALA A 386 18.06 0.52 -26.77
CA ALA A 386 18.35 -0.64 -27.59
C ALA A 386 19.17 -0.22 -28.81
N CYS A 387 19.88 -1.17 -29.36
CA CYS A 387 20.50 -1.00 -30.67
C CYS A 387 19.44 -0.62 -31.72
N GLN A 388 19.73 0.39 -32.55
CA GLN A 388 18.80 0.81 -33.57
C GLN A 388 18.65 -0.23 -34.68
N ASP A 389 19.70 -0.98 -34.94
CA ASP A 389 19.77 -1.90 -36.09
C ASP A 389 19.24 -3.30 -35.75
N CYS A 390 19.77 -3.96 -34.74
CA CYS A 390 19.36 -5.32 -34.37
C CYS A 390 18.34 -5.37 -33.21
N ARG A 391 17.99 -4.23 -32.61
CA ARG A 391 17.00 -4.08 -31.51
C ARG A 391 17.39 -4.75 -30.18
N THR A 392 18.58 -5.35 -30.09
CA THR A 392 19.09 -5.91 -28.84
C THR A 392 19.18 -4.82 -27.75
N PRO A 393 18.75 -5.08 -26.51
CA PRO A 393 18.87 -4.13 -25.40
C PRO A 393 20.31 -3.63 -25.22
N ALA A 394 20.48 -2.32 -25.06
CA ALA A 394 21.78 -1.72 -24.82
C ALA A 394 22.20 -1.95 -23.37
N ARG A 395 23.31 -2.67 -23.18
CA ARG A 395 23.84 -3.02 -21.85
C ARG A 395 25.18 -2.31 -21.61
N CYS A 396 25.45 -2.04 -20.33
CA CYS A 396 26.73 -1.53 -19.88
C CYS A 396 27.85 -2.52 -20.20
N ARG A 397 29.01 -2.01 -20.62
CA ARG A 397 30.18 -2.85 -20.94
C ARG A 397 30.94 -3.28 -19.69
N VAL A 398 30.75 -2.56 -18.57
CA VAL A 398 31.45 -2.80 -17.31
C VAL A 398 30.72 -3.82 -16.44
N CYS A 399 29.41 -3.67 -16.26
CA CYS A 399 28.64 -4.49 -15.32
C CYS A 399 27.37 -5.14 -15.92
N GLU A 400 27.15 -4.97 -17.24
CA GLU A 400 25.97 -5.47 -17.96
C GLU A 400 24.62 -4.86 -17.53
N GLY A 401 24.63 -3.89 -16.61
CA GLY A 401 23.47 -3.14 -16.19
C GLY A 401 22.79 -2.37 -17.33
N ALA A 402 21.53 -1.95 -17.13
CA ALA A 402 20.79 -1.17 -18.09
C ALA A 402 21.43 0.22 -18.33
N LEU A 403 21.39 0.69 -19.56
CA LEU A 403 21.81 2.04 -19.88
C LEU A 403 20.62 3.00 -19.89
N ARG A 404 20.80 4.19 -19.31
CA ARG A 404 19.80 5.27 -19.26
C ARG A 404 20.33 6.54 -19.95
N ILE A 405 19.41 7.32 -20.49
CA ILE A 405 19.64 8.69 -20.94
C ILE A 405 18.78 9.62 -20.07
N GLY A 406 19.39 10.57 -19.39
CA GLY A 406 18.70 11.57 -18.56
C GLY A 406 18.01 12.69 -19.36
N GLY A 407 18.27 12.77 -20.67
CA GLY A 407 17.67 13.76 -21.59
C GLY A 407 18.09 13.54 -23.04
N ALA A 408 17.36 14.11 -24.00
CA ALA A 408 17.49 13.85 -25.43
C ALA A 408 18.89 14.12 -26.06
N ARG A 409 19.79 14.79 -25.34
CA ARG A 409 21.16 15.12 -25.79
C ARG A 409 22.24 14.68 -24.80
N GLN A 410 21.90 13.88 -23.78
CA GLN A 410 22.88 13.41 -22.81
C GLN A 410 23.47 12.07 -23.26
N THR A 411 24.74 11.86 -22.92
CA THR A 411 25.42 10.57 -23.15
C THR A 411 24.79 9.51 -22.26
N PRO A 412 24.51 8.29 -22.78
CA PRO A 412 24.01 7.21 -21.96
C PRO A 412 24.94 6.89 -20.80
N ALA A 413 24.41 6.61 -19.64
CA ALA A 413 25.13 6.14 -18.47
C ALA A 413 24.49 4.88 -17.90
N CYS A 414 25.29 4.05 -17.25
CA CYS A 414 24.78 2.85 -16.59
C CYS A 414 24.00 3.20 -15.32
N ASP A 415 22.82 2.65 -15.18
CA ASP A 415 21.99 2.87 -14.02
C ASP A 415 22.55 2.19 -12.75
N LEU A 416 23.30 1.09 -12.94
CA LEU A 416 23.82 0.27 -11.87
C LEU A 416 25.19 0.76 -11.36
N CYS A 417 26.17 0.98 -12.26
CA CYS A 417 27.55 1.33 -11.88
C CYS A 417 27.94 2.77 -12.21
N GLY A 418 27.06 3.58 -12.79
CA GLY A 418 27.31 4.98 -13.17
C GLY A 418 28.26 5.17 -14.36
N ALA A 419 28.80 4.10 -14.96
CA ALA A 419 29.74 4.20 -16.08
C ALA A 419 29.10 4.92 -17.26
N ILE A 420 29.79 5.96 -17.79
CA ILE A 420 29.35 6.69 -18.99
C ILE A 420 29.63 5.85 -20.21
N ALA A 421 28.63 5.67 -21.07
CA ALA A 421 28.68 4.83 -22.28
C ALA A 421 28.84 5.70 -23.54
N ALA A 422 29.86 6.57 -23.60
CA ALA A 422 30.12 7.45 -24.73
C ALA A 422 30.43 6.67 -26.02
N ASP A 423 31.23 5.61 -25.91
CA ASP A 423 31.66 4.76 -27.01
C ASP A 423 30.90 3.42 -27.05
N TRP A 424 29.64 3.44 -26.71
CA TRP A 424 28.84 2.23 -26.73
C TRP A 424 28.69 1.66 -28.12
N HIS A 425 28.86 0.37 -28.28
CA HIS A 425 28.52 -0.40 -29.47
C HIS A 425 27.80 -1.70 -29.09
N CYS A 426 26.93 -2.13 -29.98
CA CYS A 426 26.13 -3.32 -29.79
C CYS A 426 27.01 -4.58 -29.81
N ARG A 427 26.92 -5.43 -28.79
CA ARG A 427 27.66 -6.70 -28.75
C ARG A 427 27.20 -7.72 -29.82
N HIS A 428 26.00 -7.52 -30.40
CA HIS A 428 25.41 -8.45 -31.35
C HIS A 428 25.71 -8.06 -32.83
N CYS A 429 25.68 -6.76 -33.16
CA CYS A 429 25.86 -6.30 -34.53
C CYS A 429 26.86 -5.16 -34.69
N GLU A 430 27.58 -4.81 -33.62
CA GLU A 430 28.62 -3.77 -33.56
C GLU A 430 28.17 -2.35 -33.91
N SER A 431 26.88 -2.15 -34.15
CA SER A 431 26.32 -0.81 -34.40
C SER A 431 26.52 0.13 -33.21
N THR A 432 26.86 1.39 -33.48
CA THR A 432 26.99 2.45 -32.47
C THR A 432 25.70 3.23 -32.26
N ARG A 433 24.64 2.92 -33.02
CA ARG A 433 23.36 3.64 -32.99
C ARG A 433 22.46 3.12 -31.89
N ILE A 434 22.13 3.99 -30.94
CA ILE A 434 21.20 3.72 -29.85
C ILE A 434 19.86 4.39 -30.17
N ARG A 435 18.79 3.71 -29.86
CA ARG A 435 17.42 4.24 -29.87
C ARG A 435 16.75 4.09 -28.51
N LEU A 436 15.92 5.05 -28.18
CA LEU A 436 15.01 4.92 -27.04
C LEU A 436 13.81 4.05 -27.47
N VAL A 437 13.57 2.97 -26.75
CA VAL A 437 12.41 2.10 -26.98
C VAL A 437 11.26 2.61 -26.14
N THR A 438 10.43 3.50 -26.73
CA THR A 438 9.17 3.94 -26.13
C THR A 438 8.02 3.27 -26.85
N ALA A 439 7.31 2.37 -26.19
CA ALA A 439 6.02 1.88 -26.68
C ALA A 439 4.96 2.17 -25.62
N GLY A 440 4.04 3.08 -25.91
CA GLY A 440 2.89 3.39 -25.08
C GLY A 440 1.63 2.69 -25.60
N THR A 441 0.54 2.75 -24.84
CA THR A 441 -0.79 2.26 -25.23
C THR A 441 -1.25 2.81 -26.57
N ALA A 442 -1.06 4.11 -26.83
CA ALA A 442 -1.46 4.75 -28.07
C ALA A 442 -0.80 4.12 -29.31
N ARG A 443 0.54 3.93 -29.26
CA ARG A 443 1.27 3.29 -30.37
C ARG A 443 0.85 1.85 -30.57
N THR A 444 0.64 1.11 -29.50
CA THR A 444 0.15 -0.28 -29.57
C THR A 444 -1.26 -0.32 -30.15
N ALA A 445 -2.12 0.65 -29.80
CA ALA A 445 -3.45 0.77 -30.35
C ALA A 445 -3.43 1.03 -31.87
N GLU A 446 -2.53 1.89 -32.35
CA GLU A 446 -2.33 2.12 -33.79
C GLU A 446 -1.81 0.88 -34.53
N GLU A 447 -0.80 0.20 -33.97
CA GLU A 447 -0.21 -1.02 -34.55
C GLU A 447 -1.26 -2.13 -34.65
N LEU A 448 -2.00 -2.38 -33.57
CA LEU A 448 -3.05 -3.41 -33.51
C LEU A 448 -4.29 -3.00 -34.32
N GLY A 449 -4.69 -1.72 -34.30
CA GLY A 449 -5.81 -1.23 -35.13
C GLY A 449 -5.57 -1.44 -36.62
N ARG A 450 -4.33 -1.28 -37.09
CA ARG A 450 -3.95 -1.61 -38.50
C ARG A 450 -3.93 -3.11 -38.77
N ALA A 451 -3.51 -3.92 -37.77
CA ALA A 451 -3.43 -5.37 -37.89
C ALA A 451 -4.81 -6.05 -37.86
N PHE A 452 -5.81 -5.42 -37.22
CA PHE A 452 -7.19 -5.90 -37.11
C PHE A 452 -8.18 -4.89 -37.65
N PRO A 453 -8.23 -4.67 -38.97
CA PRO A 453 -9.12 -3.66 -39.59
C PRO A 453 -10.60 -3.97 -39.31
N GLY A 454 -11.36 -2.94 -38.95
CA GLY A 454 -12.78 -3.06 -38.60
C GLY A 454 -13.06 -3.52 -37.15
N THR A 455 -12.05 -3.87 -36.38
CA THR A 455 -12.22 -4.21 -34.97
C THR A 455 -12.26 -2.96 -34.09
N ARG A 456 -13.22 -2.90 -33.16
CA ARG A 456 -13.28 -1.86 -32.12
C ARG A 456 -12.05 -1.93 -31.21
N VAL A 457 -11.36 -0.81 -31.04
CA VAL A 457 -10.21 -0.71 -30.13
C VAL A 457 -10.57 0.17 -28.94
N ILE A 458 -10.34 -0.32 -27.73
CA ILE A 458 -10.54 0.38 -26.47
C ILE A 458 -9.17 0.50 -25.78
N VAL A 459 -8.80 1.71 -25.37
CA VAL A 459 -7.55 1.96 -24.64
C VAL A 459 -7.90 2.30 -23.19
N SER A 460 -7.35 1.54 -22.25
CA SER A 460 -7.50 1.77 -20.82
C SER A 460 -6.13 1.99 -20.16
N ASP A 461 -5.94 3.18 -19.61
CA ASP A 461 -4.70 3.58 -18.95
C ASP A 461 -5.00 4.53 -17.76
N GLY A 462 -3.97 5.09 -17.15
CA GLY A 462 -4.12 6.01 -16.01
C GLY A 462 -4.85 7.32 -16.36
N GLU A 463 -4.83 7.75 -17.63
CA GLU A 463 -5.49 8.98 -18.09
C GLU A 463 -6.93 8.72 -18.55
N ARG A 464 -7.17 7.54 -19.13
CA ARG A 464 -8.46 7.11 -19.67
C ARG A 464 -8.87 5.77 -19.08
N PRO A 465 -9.22 5.71 -17.79
CA PRO A 465 -9.59 4.48 -17.16
C PRO A 465 -10.97 4.00 -17.61
N HIS A 466 -11.03 2.74 -18.02
CA HIS A 466 -12.29 2.01 -18.18
C HIS A 466 -12.41 1.02 -17.01
N LEU A 467 -13.59 0.91 -16.42
CA LEU A 467 -13.84 -0.03 -15.31
C LEU A 467 -14.35 -1.36 -15.82
N THR A 468 -15.20 -1.30 -16.83
CA THR A 468 -15.83 -2.48 -17.44
C THR A 468 -15.88 -2.33 -18.96
N VAL A 469 -15.97 -3.46 -19.65
CA VAL A 469 -16.26 -3.55 -21.07
C VAL A 469 -17.38 -4.56 -21.33
N ASP A 470 -18.15 -4.34 -22.40
CA ASP A 470 -19.22 -5.26 -22.79
C ASP A 470 -18.66 -6.59 -23.36
N ALA A 471 -19.52 -7.55 -23.62
CA ALA A 471 -19.17 -8.85 -24.20
C ALA A 471 -18.89 -8.80 -25.71
N LYS A 472 -19.07 -7.66 -26.38
CA LYS A 472 -18.89 -7.53 -27.83
C LYS A 472 -17.42 -7.61 -28.24
N PRO A 473 -17.11 -8.12 -29.44
CA PRO A 473 -15.76 -8.12 -29.97
C PRO A 473 -15.09 -6.76 -29.89
N ALA A 474 -13.94 -6.71 -29.23
CA ALA A 474 -13.10 -5.53 -29.10
C ALA A 474 -11.68 -5.91 -28.72
N LEU A 475 -10.69 -5.17 -29.22
CA LEU A 475 -9.33 -5.19 -28.69
C LEU A 475 -9.24 -4.17 -27.54
N VAL A 476 -9.03 -4.68 -26.33
CA VAL A 476 -8.88 -3.85 -25.13
C VAL A 476 -7.41 -3.77 -24.80
N ILE A 477 -6.80 -2.62 -25.02
CA ILE A 477 -5.38 -2.39 -24.77
C ILE A 477 -5.24 -1.67 -23.45
N ALA A 478 -4.65 -2.35 -22.47
CA ALA A 478 -4.54 -1.81 -21.12
C ALA A 478 -3.09 -1.77 -20.63
N THR A 479 -2.75 -0.73 -19.88
CA THR A 479 -1.55 -0.77 -19.04
C THR A 479 -1.83 -1.60 -17.79
N ARG A 480 -0.78 -2.25 -17.26
CA ARG A 480 -0.87 -3.02 -16.00
C ARG A 480 -1.62 -2.24 -14.91
N GLY A 481 -2.56 -2.87 -14.27
CA GLY A 481 -3.43 -2.30 -13.24
C GLY A 481 -4.53 -1.37 -13.77
N ALA A 482 -4.71 -1.29 -15.11
CA ALA A 482 -5.80 -0.54 -15.73
C ALA A 482 -6.74 -1.43 -16.56
N GLU A 483 -6.62 -2.73 -16.42
CA GLU A 483 -7.43 -3.71 -17.13
C GLU A 483 -8.88 -3.63 -16.68
N PRO A 484 -9.85 -3.35 -17.59
CA PRO A 484 -11.26 -3.38 -17.23
C PRO A 484 -11.78 -4.81 -17.09
N VAL A 485 -12.81 -5.00 -16.29
CA VAL A 485 -13.51 -6.29 -16.23
C VAL A 485 -14.42 -6.42 -17.45
N ALA A 486 -14.25 -7.51 -18.22
CA ALA A 486 -15.11 -7.80 -19.35
C ALA A 486 -16.33 -8.61 -18.92
N ALA A 487 -17.51 -8.31 -19.47
CA ALA A 487 -18.70 -9.11 -19.24
C ALA A 487 -18.51 -10.54 -19.75
N GLY A 488 -18.58 -11.52 -18.85
CA GLY A 488 -18.29 -12.92 -19.14
C GLY A 488 -16.81 -13.25 -19.33
N GLY A 489 -15.89 -12.32 -19.07
CA GLY A 489 -14.45 -12.48 -19.20
C GLY A 489 -13.92 -12.36 -20.61
N TYR A 490 -12.60 -12.15 -20.75
CA TYR A 490 -11.93 -12.03 -22.04
C TYR A 490 -11.79 -13.39 -22.74
N ARG A 491 -12.00 -13.42 -24.05
CA ARG A 491 -11.89 -14.64 -24.88
C ARG A 491 -10.44 -15.02 -25.17
N ALA A 492 -9.53 -14.08 -25.08
CA ALA A 492 -8.08 -14.30 -24.99
C ALA A 492 -7.41 -13.14 -24.25
N ILE A 493 -6.24 -13.41 -23.70
CA ILE A 493 -5.39 -12.41 -23.05
C ILE A 493 -4.00 -12.47 -23.68
N LEU A 494 -3.47 -11.34 -24.09
CA LEU A 494 -2.11 -11.19 -24.59
C LEU A 494 -1.31 -10.35 -23.62
N LEU A 495 -0.27 -10.93 -23.01
CA LEU A 495 0.66 -10.26 -22.13
C LEU A 495 1.92 -9.92 -22.92
N LEU A 496 2.01 -8.68 -23.36
CA LEU A 496 3.12 -8.20 -24.19
C LEU A 496 4.21 -7.53 -23.34
N ASP A 497 5.35 -7.27 -23.97
CA ASP A 497 6.48 -6.54 -23.38
C ASP A 497 7.08 -7.21 -22.10
N GLY A 498 6.95 -8.54 -21.94
CA GLY A 498 7.39 -9.26 -20.73
C GLY A 498 8.87 -9.08 -20.40
N GLU A 499 9.78 -9.27 -21.36
CA GLU A 499 11.22 -9.04 -21.21
C GLU A 499 11.51 -7.59 -20.78
N ARG A 500 10.79 -6.64 -21.36
CA ARG A 500 10.94 -5.22 -21.04
C ARG A 500 10.49 -4.91 -19.63
N MET A 501 9.41 -5.53 -19.16
CA MET A 501 8.93 -5.37 -17.81
C MET A 501 9.92 -5.93 -16.78
N LEU A 502 10.58 -7.02 -17.11
CA LEU A 502 11.62 -7.66 -16.30
C LEU A 502 12.98 -6.95 -16.34
N ALA A 503 13.20 -6.05 -17.31
CA ALA A 503 14.47 -5.34 -17.46
C ALA A 503 14.71 -4.25 -16.42
N ARG A 504 13.75 -3.98 -15.53
CA ARG A 504 13.92 -3.04 -14.42
C ARG A 504 14.81 -3.67 -13.35
N GLU A 505 15.77 -2.90 -12.84
CA GLU A 505 16.64 -3.31 -11.76
C GLU A 505 15.94 -3.05 -10.42
N SER A 506 15.24 -4.03 -9.89
CA SER A 506 14.53 -4.00 -8.62
C SER A 506 14.50 -5.39 -8.01
N LEU A 507 14.65 -5.49 -6.70
CA LEU A 507 14.57 -6.75 -5.97
C LEU A 507 13.20 -7.44 -6.15
N THR A 508 12.15 -6.68 -6.42
CA THR A 508 10.77 -7.17 -6.53
C THR A 508 10.28 -7.31 -7.96
N VAL A 509 11.10 -6.96 -8.98
CA VAL A 509 10.63 -6.90 -10.37
C VAL A 509 9.97 -8.18 -10.87
N ALA A 510 10.54 -9.34 -10.56
CA ALA A 510 9.99 -10.63 -10.95
C ALA A 510 8.65 -10.92 -10.27
N GLU A 511 8.56 -10.65 -8.97
CA GLU A 511 7.36 -10.76 -8.16
C GLU A 511 6.27 -9.80 -8.64
N ASP A 512 6.61 -8.54 -8.92
CA ASP A 512 5.70 -7.53 -9.45
C ASP A 512 5.13 -7.93 -10.81
N CYS A 513 5.98 -8.40 -11.72
CA CYS A 513 5.56 -8.90 -13.03
C CYS A 513 4.61 -10.09 -12.90
N LEU A 514 4.96 -11.06 -12.04
CA LEU A 514 4.14 -12.24 -11.78
C LEU A 514 2.76 -11.83 -11.25
N ARG A 515 2.70 -10.85 -10.35
CA ARG A 515 1.47 -10.29 -9.81
C ARG A 515 0.60 -9.63 -10.90
N TRP A 516 1.17 -8.73 -11.71
CA TRP A 516 0.43 -8.05 -12.76
C TRP A 516 -0.11 -9.00 -13.82
N TRP A 517 0.68 -9.99 -14.23
CA TRP A 517 0.25 -11.00 -15.20
C TRP A 517 -0.84 -11.89 -14.60
N SER A 518 -0.72 -12.30 -13.35
CA SER A 518 -1.73 -13.10 -12.68
C SER A 518 -3.06 -12.35 -12.54
N ASN A 519 -3.03 -11.07 -12.19
CA ASN A 519 -4.22 -10.23 -12.10
C ASN A 519 -4.91 -10.08 -13.46
N ALA A 520 -4.14 -9.89 -14.55
CA ALA A 520 -4.70 -9.84 -15.89
C ALA A 520 -5.28 -11.19 -16.35
N ILE A 521 -4.54 -12.30 -16.14
CA ILE A 521 -4.98 -13.66 -16.49
C ILE A 521 -6.29 -14.03 -15.79
N ALA A 522 -6.48 -13.59 -14.56
CA ALA A 522 -7.70 -13.85 -13.79
C ALA A 522 -8.97 -13.21 -14.40
N LEU A 523 -8.84 -12.31 -15.38
CA LEU A 523 -9.97 -11.72 -16.12
C LEU A 523 -10.39 -12.56 -17.33
N ALA A 524 -9.76 -13.70 -17.58
CA ALA A 524 -10.11 -14.59 -18.68
C ALA A 524 -11.46 -15.24 -18.47
N ALA A 525 -12.17 -15.47 -19.56
CA ALA A 525 -13.31 -16.38 -19.58
C ALA A 525 -12.86 -17.83 -19.32
N PRO A 526 -13.73 -18.72 -18.87
CA PRO A 526 -13.37 -20.10 -18.63
C PRO A 526 -12.70 -20.75 -19.86
N ARG A 527 -11.51 -21.33 -19.66
CA ARG A 527 -10.65 -21.97 -20.71
C ARG A 527 -10.11 -21.02 -21.78
N ALA A 528 -10.33 -19.73 -21.69
CA ALA A 528 -9.75 -18.77 -22.64
C ALA A 528 -8.21 -18.76 -22.50
N PRO A 529 -7.46 -18.72 -23.62
CA PRO A 529 -6.01 -18.76 -23.59
C PRO A 529 -5.43 -17.40 -23.16
N ALA A 530 -4.40 -17.45 -22.32
CA ALA A 530 -3.55 -16.32 -21.99
C ALA A 530 -2.14 -16.56 -22.58
N ILE A 531 -1.74 -15.73 -23.54
CA ILE A 531 -0.45 -15.82 -24.21
C ILE A 531 0.52 -14.85 -23.53
N ILE A 532 1.63 -15.39 -22.98
CA ILE A 532 2.68 -14.56 -22.42
C ILE A 532 3.87 -14.52 -23.38
N VAL A 533 4.26 -13.30 -23.79
CA VAL A 533 5.27 -13.08 -24.83
C VAL A 533 6.63 -12.76 -24.21
N GLY A 534 7.67 -13.50 -24.65
CA GLY A 534 9.05 -13.23 -24.28
C GLY A 534 9.41 -13.58 -22.83
N VAL A 535 8.63 -14.43 -22.17
CA VAL A 535 8.89 -14.85 -20.78
C VAL A 535 8.99 -16.37 -20.73
N GLY A 536 10.08 -16.87 -20.18
CA GLY A 536 10.37 -18.28 -20.00
C GLY A 536 10.76 -18.61 -18.54
N GLY A 537 11.31 -19.82 -18.34
CA GLY A 537 11.90 -20.25 -17.09
C GLY A 537 10.92 -20.36 -15.91
N ALA A 538 11.35 -19.95 -14.71
CA ALA A 538 10.59 -20.11 -13.47
C ALA A 538 9.28 -19.30 -13.46
N LEU A 539 9.29 -18.08 -14.02
CA LEU A 539 8.13 -17.21 -14.08
C LEU A 539 7.03 -17.77 -15.00
N ALA A 540 7.40 -18.20 -16.22
CA ALA A 540 6.45 -18.84 -17.12
C ALA A 540 5.87 -20.12 -16.50
N ARG A 541 6.70 -20.93 -15.86
CA ARG A 541 6.28 -22.16 -15.17
C ARG A 541 5.28 -21.86 -14.05
N ALA A 542 5.54 -20.82 -13.24
CA ALA A 542 4.65 -20.41 -12.17
C ALA A 542 3.25 -20.02 -12.68
N LEU A 543 3.18 -19.31 -13.83
CA LEU A 543 1.92 -18.94 -14.48
C LEU A 543 1.21 -20.13 -15.12
N VAL A 544 1.94 -21.00 -15.85
CA VAL A 544 1.36 -22.19 -16.51
C VAL A 544 0.77 -23.17 -15.49
N THR A 545 1.46 -23.38 -14.38
CA THR A 545 1.00 -24.30 -13.32
C THR A 545 0.12 -23.62 -12.28
N TRP A 546 -0.10 -22.30 -12.41
CA TRP A 546 -0.81 -21.45 -11.46
C TRP A 546 -0.31 -21.65 -10.01
N SER A 547 1.01 -21.59 -9.84
CA SER A 547 1.69 -21.86 -8.57
C SER A 547 2.68 -20.75 -8.18
N GLN A 548 2.22 -19.50 -8.21
CA GLN A 548 3.00 -18.30 -7.91
C GLN A 548 3.65 -18.35 -6.52
N GLN A 549 2.98 -18.96 -5.54
CA GLN A 549 3.53 -19.19 -4.19
C GLN A 549 4.80 -20.04 -4.18
N ARG A 550 4.97 -20.96 -5.13
CA ARG A 550 6.22 -21.74 -5.26
C ARG A 550 7.38 -20.88 -5.73
N PHE A 551 7.10 -19.90 -6.60
CA PHE A 551 8.11 -18.92 -7.01
C PHE A 551 8.52 -18.07 -5.79
N SER A 552 7.57 -17.50 -5.05
CA SER A 552 7.87 -16.70 -3.86
C SER A 552 8.62 -17.49 -2.79
N ALA A 553 8.27 -18.76 -2.57
CA ALA A 553 8.99 -19.65 -1.65
C ALA A 553 10.43 -19.95 -2.11
N ALA A 554 10.66 -20.09 -3.42
CA ALA A 554 11.99 -20.33 -3.97
C ALA A 554 12.94 -19.13 -3.84
N GLU A 555 12.41 -17.91 -3.75
CA GLU A 555 13.18 -16.68 -3.54
C GLU A 555 13.71 -16.54 -2.09
N LEU A 556 13.03 -17.10 -1.09
CA LEU A 556 13.35 -16.87 0.32
C LEU A 556 14.74 -17.38 0.76
N PRO A 557 15.21 -18.58 0.32
CA PRO A 557 16.55 -19.05 0.67
C PRO A 557 17.66 -18.11 0.21
N ASP A 558 17.60 -17.60 -1.02
CA ASP A 558 18.58 -16.66 -1.56
C ASP A 558 18.52 -15.32 -0.82
N ARG A 559 17.31 -14.79 -0.56
CA ARG A 559 17.13 -13.57 0.23
C ARG A 559 17.65 -13.73 1.67
N ARG A 560 17.52 -14.92 2.26
CA ARG A 560 18.10 -15.23 3.58
C ARG A 560 19.62 -15.23 3.54
N ALA A 561 20.22 -15.92 2.56
CA ALA A 561 21.68 -15.99 2.40
C ALA A 561 22.31 -14.61 2.16
N LEU A 562 21.63 -13.76 1.39
CA LEU A 562 22.07 -12.39 1.05
C LEU A 562 21.63 -11.32 2.06
N ARG A 563 20.88 -11.70 3.08
CA ARG A 563 20.28 -10.76 4.05
C ARG A 563 19.46 -9.66 3.37
N PHE A 564 18.57 -10.06 2.45
CA PHE A 564 17.64 -9.18 1.78
C PHE A 564 16.21 -9.28 2.37
N PRO A 565 15.38 -8.22 2.23
CA PRO A 565 13.97 -8.31 2.61
C PRO A 565 13.26 -9.43 1.82
N PRO A 566 12.33 -10.12 2.42
CA PRO A 566 11.75 -9.94 3.77
C PRO A 566 12.48 -10.71 4.87
N MET A 567 13.65 -11.28 4.63
CA MET A 567 14.36 -12.09 5.64
C MET A 567 14.98 -11.22 6.74
N VAL A 568 15.28 -9.97 6.43
CA VAL A 568 15.67 -8.91 7.38
C VAL A 568 14.78 -7.69 7.17
N ARG A 569 14.79 -6.77 8.14
CA ARG A 569 14.20 -5.44 7.99
C ARG A 569 15.22 -4.46 7.43
N LEU A 570 14.70 -3.44 6.78
CA LEU A 570 15.49 -2.31 6.28
C LEU A 570 15.06 -1.00 6.94
N ALA A 571 16.02 -0.09 7.12
CA ALA A 571 15.73 1.32 7.33
C ALA A 571 16.64 2.16 6.46
N THR A 572 16.09 3.19 5.79
CA THR A 572 16.92 4.21 5.15
C THR A 572 16.97 5.45 5.98
N VAL A 573 18.15 6.05 6.01
CA VAL A 573 18.41 7.32 6.68
C VAL A 573 18.96 8.28 5.66
N THR A 574 18.21 9.34 5.35
CA THR A 574 18.58 10.36 4.35
C THR A 574 18.68 11.72 5.02
N GLY A 575 19.78 12.43 4.78
CA GLY A 575 20.03 13.73 5.37
C GLY A 575 21.39 14.29 4.99
N ARG A 576 21.87 15.30 5.71
CA ARG A 576 23.26 15.78 5.58
C ARG A 576 24.23 14.72 6.08
N ALA A 577 25.42 14.62 5.49
CA ALA A 577 26.42 13.59 5.81
C ALA A 577 26.69 13.49 7.31
N GLU A 578 27.01 14.61 7.97
CA GLU A 578 27.24 14.66 9.42
C GLU A 578 26.05 14.13 10.25
N THR A 579 24.82 14.43 9.83
CA THR A 579 23.61 14.02 10.57
C THR A 579 23.31 12.53 10.37
N VAL A 580 23.56 12.01 9.17
CA VAL A 580 23.42 10.59 8.85
C VAL A 580 24.46 9.78 9.62
N GLU A 581 25.71 10.23 9.64
CA GLU A 581 26.80 9.60 10.38
C GLU A 581 26.51 9.55 11.88
N GLN A 582 26.05 10.67 12.48
CA GLN A 582 25.61 10.69 13.88
C GLN A 582 24.46 9.73 14.18
N ALA A 583 23.53 9.55 13.23
CA ALA A 583 22.43 8.60 13.40
C ALA A 583 22.93 7.15 13.31
N ILE A 584 23.89 6.85 12.45
CA ILE A 584 24.52 5.53 12.33
C ILE A 584 25.32 5.21 13.60
N CYS A 585 26.16 6.12 14.07
CA CYS A 585 26.95 5.93 15.29
C CYS A 585 26.09 5.79 16.56
N ALA A 586 24.81 6.19 16.50
CA ALA A 586 23.89 6.04 17.63
C ALA A 586 23.14 4.71 17.63
N LEU A 587 23.30 3.87 16.60
CA LEU A 587 22.69 2.54 16.57
C LEU A 587 23.28 1.66 17.68
N PRO A 588 22.51 0.71 18.23
CA PRO A 588 23.05 -0.20 19.23
C PRO A 588 24.06 -1.18 18.61
N ASP A 589 25.20 -1.39 19.27
CA ASP A 589 26.19 -2.38 18.85
C ASP A 589 25.71 -3.81 19.13
N SER A 590 24.94 -3.99 20.19
CA SER A 590 24.31 -5.26 20.60
C SER A 590 23.03 -4.96 21.38
N VAL A 591 22.17 -5.96 21.49
CA VAL A 591 20.94 -5.89 22.29
C VAL A 591 20.89 -7.11 23.22
N ASP A 592 20.64 -6.88 24.49
CA ASP A 592 20.54 -7.93 25.52
C ASP A 592 19.53 -8.99 25.12
N GLY A 593 19.93 -10.26 25.16
CA GLY A 593 19.12 -11.41 24.74
C GLY A 593 19.07 -11.67 23.23
N HIS A 594 19.77 -10.88 22.41
CA HIS A 594 19.85 -11.02 20.94
C HIS A 594 21.30 -10.89 20.45
N GLU A 595 22.25 -11.49 21.13
CA GLU A 595 23.69 -11.37 20.87
C GLU A 595 24.13 -11.86 19.49
N SER A 596 23.35 -12.77 18.85
CA SER A 596 23.59 -13.27 17.49
C SER A 596 22.94 -12.42 16.39
N ALA A 597 22.08 -11.46 16.76
CA ALA A 597 21.40 -10.61 15.80
C ALA A 597 22.33 -9.49 15.31
N THR A 598 22.28 -9.17 14.02
CA THR A 598 23.24 -8.26 13.38
C THR A 598 22.56 -7.04 12.79
N ILE A 599 23.32 -5.94 12.81
CA ILE A 599 23.00 -4.68 12.09
C ILE A 599 24.11 -4.43 11.08
N ASP A 600 23.75 -4.29 9.82
CA ASP A 600 24.67 -3.93 8.75
C ASP A 600 24.32 -2.54 8.20
N VAL A 601 25.32 -1.72 7.94
CA VAL A 601 25.14 -0.40 7.33
C VAL A 601 25.81 -0.36 5.95
N LEU A 602 25.02 -0.01 4.95
CA LEU A 602 25.46 0.16 3.55
C LEU A 602 25.45 1.64 3.20
N GLY A 603 26.52 2.12 2.63
CA GLY A 603 26.72 3.54 2.32
C GLY A 603 27.48 4.27 3.45
N PRO A 604 27.34 5.62 3.57
CA PRO A 604 26.38 6.48 2.84
C PRO A 604 26.73 6.68 1.36
N VAL A 605 25.71 6.84 0.54
CA VAL A 605 25.82 7.18 -0.89
C VAL A 605 25.20 8.55 -1.16
N ASP A 606 25.63 9.22 -2.25
CA ASP A 606 25.01 10.48 -2.65
C ASP A 606 23.53 10.29 -3.02
N ALA A 607 22.66 11.11 -2.45
CA ALA A 607 21.22 11.11 -2.70
C ALA A 607 20.73 12.36 -3.45
N GLY A 608 21.67 13.17 -4.00
CA GLY A 608 21.39 14.44 -4.66
C GLY A 608 21.14 15.60 -3.70
N ASP A 609 21.14 16.82 -4.23
CA ASP A 609 20.88 18.06 -3.47
C ASP A 609 21.78 18.25 -2.22
N GLY A 610 22.97 17.65 -2.21
CA GLY A 610 23.92 17.70 -1.08
C GLY A 610 23.48 16.84 0.11
N LEU A 611 22.61 15.86 -0.13
CA LEU A 611 22.17 14.86 0.84
C LEU A 611 22.87 13.53 0.58
N VAL A 612 23.01 12.75 1.64
CA VAL A 612 23.47 11.37 1.56
C VAL A 612 22.40 10.42 2.12
N ARG A 613 22.42 9.17 1.67
CA ARG A 613 21.54 8.12 2.12
C ARG A 613 22.35 6.92 2.57
N ALA A 614 22.05 6.41 3.75
CA ALA A 614 22.53 5.12 4.25
C ALA A 614 21.37 4.14 4.35
N THR A 615 21.64 2.86 4.07
CA THR A 615 20.71 1.76 4.25
C THR A 615 21.18 0.88 5.39
N ILE A 616 20.31 0.68 6.37
CA ILE A 616 20.56 -0.14 7.56
C ILE A 616 19.76 -1.41 7.40
N ARG A 617 20.42 -2.57 7.41
CA ARG A 617 19.81 -3.90 7.45
C ARG A 617 19.92 -4.47 8.84
N PHE A 618 18.85 -5.04 9.36
CA PHE A 618 18.84 -5.57 10.73
C PHE A 618 17.83 -6.71 10.89
N ASP A 619 18.13 -7.59 11.83
CA ASP A 619 17.24 -8.70 12.16
C ASP A 619 15.95 -8.21 12.83
N TYR A 620 14.84 -8.90 12.63
CA TYR A 620 13.52 -8.51 13.16
C TYR A 620 13.52 -8.28 14.67
N ALA A 621 14.31 -9.06 15.41
CA ALA A 621 14.45 -8.95 16.86
C ALA A 621 14.95 -7.57 17.30
N LEU A 622 15.76 -6.91 16.49
CA LEU A 622 16.34 -5.58 16.79
C LEU A 622 15.44 -4.42 16.38
N GLY A 623 14.27 -4.71 15.82
CA GLY A 623 13.42 -3.71 15.21
C GLY A 623 12.98 -2.57 16.13
N ALA A 624 12.70 -2.88 17.41
CA ALA A 624 12.28 -1.89 18.39
C ALA A 624 13.42 -0.94 18.79
N GLU A 625 14.62 -1.49 19.01
CA GLU A 625 15.81 -0.73 19.42
C GLU A 625 16.30 0.18 18.30
N VAL A 626 16.38 -0.35 17.07
CA VAL A 626 16.73 0.44 15.87
C VAL A 626 15.73 1.58 15.67
N ALA A 627 14.43 1.30 15.77
CA ALA A 627 13.41 2.34 15.63
C ALA A 627 13.52 3.41 16.72
N ARG A 628 13.77 3.03 17.97
CA ARG A 628 13.95 3.93 19.10
C ARG A 628 15.20 4.82 18.93
N SER A 629 16.33 4.24 18.52
CA SER A 629 17.57 4.96 18.25
C SER A 629 17.43 5.99 17.13
N LEU A 630 16.86 5.57 16.00
CA LEU A 630 16.61 6.46 14.86
C LEU A 630 15.60 7.55 15.20
N ARG A 631 14.56 7.25 15.97
CA ARG A 631 13.62 8.25 16.49
C ARG A 631 14.32 9.31 17.35
N SER A 632 15.20 8.89 18.25
CA SER A 632 15.98 9.78 19.08
C SER A 632 16.88 10.70 18.24
N SER A 633 17.44 10.17 17.17
CA SER A 633 18.27 10.95 16.21
C SER A 633 17.45 11.98 15.44
N ILE A 634 16.20 11.63 15.01
CA ILE A 634 15.26 12.59 14.40
C ILE A 634 14.94 13.74 15.37
N ILE A 635 14.65 13.43 16.64
CA ILE A 635 14.31 14.42 17.66
C ILE A 635 15.51 15.33 17.94
N ARG A 636 16.72 14.79 18.13
CA ARG A 636 17.95 15.59 18.32
C ARG A 636 18.21 16.53 17.16
N ASN A 637 18.07 16.05 15.93
CA ASN A 637 18.25 16.87 14.74
C ASN A 637 17.25 18.02 14.66
N SER A 638 15.96 17.78 15.01
CA SER A 638 14.93 18.81 14.99
C SER A 638 15.11 19.89 16.07
N THR A 639 15.58 19.52 17.28
CA THR A 639 15.81 20.49 18.38
C THR A 639 17.06 21.34 18.16
N GLY A 640 18.12 20.81 17.57
CA GLY A 640 19.33 21.54 17.19
C GLY A 640 19.08 22.68 16.20
N ARG A 641 18.07 22.54 15.35
CA ARG A 641 17.65 23.56 14.38
C ARG A 641 17.01 24.78 15.02
N THR A 642 16.23 24.62 16.06
CA THR A 642 15.55 25.72 16.77
C THR A 642 16.55 26.63 17.48
N LYS A 643 17.64 26.09 18.02
CA LYS A 643 18.69 26.88 18.69
C LYS A 643 19.52 27.74 17.72
N ARG A 644 19.71 27.32 16.45
CA ARG A 644 20.44 28.11 15.44
C ARG A 644 19.64 29.29 14.86
N GLN A 645 18.31 29.24 14.92
CA GLN A 645 17.46 30.33 14.40
C GLN A 645 17.42 31.57 15.32
N THR A 646 17.88 31.48 16.57
CA THR A 646 17.85 32.60 17.54
C THR A 646 19.14 33.44 17.54
N SER A 647 20.16 33.11 16.76
CA SER A 647 21.33 33.98 16.60
C SER A 647 20.99 35.07 15.55
N LYS A 648 20.94 36.34 16.00
CA LYS A 648 20.73 37.53 15.19
C LYS A 648 21.77 37.58 14.06
N ALA A 649 21.37 37.31 12.82
CA ALA A 649 22.15 37.59 11.64
C ALA A 649 21.77 38.98 11.11
N THR A 650 22.75 39.81 11.02
CA THR A 650 22.77 41.13 10.39
C THR A 650 22.32 41.06 8.92
N GLY A 651 21.23 41.74 8.61
CA GLY A 651 20.98 42.60 7.47
C GLY A 651 21.20 42.12 6.03
N THR A 652 20.99 40.89 5.64
CA THR A 652 20.82 40.51 4.22
C THR A 652 19.71 39.48 4.07
N LYS A 653 18.66 39.80 3.29
CA LYS A 653 17.56 38.91 2.97
C LYS A 653 18.03 37.80 2.03
N THR A 654 18.81 36.86 2.53
CA THR A 654 18.97 35.55 1.87
C THR A 654 17.76 34.70 2.31
N SER A 655 17.02 34.15 1.34
CA SER A 655 15.93 33.23 1.60
C SER A 655 16.46 32.02 2.37
N PHE A 656 16.27 32.03 3.69
CA PHE A 656 16.73 30.96 4.56
C PHE A 656 15.88 29.72 4.30
N ARG A 657 16.42 28.76 3.54
CA ARG A 657 15.83 27.44 3.43
C ARG A 657 16.27 26.63 4.67
N PRO A 658 15.36 26.24 5.55
CA PRO A 658 15.74 25.45 6.71
C PRO A 658 16.48 24.18 6.24
N PRO A 659 17.53 23.73 6.94
CA PRO A 659 18.25 22.52 6.56
C PRO A 659 17.27 21.33 6.49
N PRO A 660 17.48 20.38 5.54
CA PRO A 660 16.63 19.23 5.37
C PRO A 660 16.55 18.42 6.67
N VAL A 661 15.36 17.94 6.99
CA VAL A 661 15.12 17.07 8.16
C VAL A 661 15.75 15.73 7.89
N LEU A 662 16.36 15.09 8.91
CA LEU A 662 16.73 13.69 8.85
C LEU A 662 15.47 12.86 8.54
N ARG A 663 15.46 12.18 7.39
CA ARG A 663 14.35 11.34 6.94
C ARG A 663 14.71 9.88 7.19
N VAL A 664 13.82 9.18 7.84
CA VAL A 664 13.94 7.74 8.09
C VAL A 664 12.74 7.05 7.47
N ARG A 665 12.97 5.96 6.72
CA ARG A 665 11.92 5.10 6.19
C ARG A 665 12.25 3.64 6.54
N PHE A 666 11.27 2.92 7.06
CA PHE A 666 11.39 1.50 7.34
C PHE A 666 10.75 0.66 6.25
N ASP A 667 11.38 -0.46 5.94
CA ASP A 667 10.89 -1.50 5.03
C ASP A 667 10.49 -0.96 3.63
N ASP A 668 11.18 0.11 3.19
CA ASP A 668 10.97 0.77 1.90
C ASP A 668 11.64 -0.06 0.80
N THR A 669 10.84 -0.65 -0.07
CA THR A 669 11.32 -1.48 -1.18
C THR A 669 11.86 -0.66 -2.36
N GLU A 670 11.51 0.65 -2.46
CA GLU A 670 12.05 1.55 -3.48
C GLU A 670 13.57 1.78 -3.37
N ILE A 671 14.18 1.35 -2.26
CA ILE A 671 15.60 1.52 -2.01
C ILE A 671 16.47 0.61 -2.87
N LEU A 672 15.90 -0.47 -3.33
CA LEU A 672 16.58 -1.50 -4.10
C LEU A 672 16.34 -1.33 -5.62
N GLU A 673 15.79 -0.16 -5.98
CA GLU A 673 15.61 0.32 -7.36
C GLU A 673 16.80 1.14 -7.86
#